data_0e0dec55b41be38abf501c533a05b8f4
#
_entry.id   0e0dec55b41be38abf501c533a05b8f4
#
_cell.length_a   1.000
_cell.length_b   1.000
_cell.length_c   1.000
_cell.angle_alpha   90.00
_cell.angle_beta   90.00
_cell.angle_gamma   90.00
#
_symmetry.space_group_name_H-M   'P 1'
#
loop_
_entity.id
_entity.type
_entity.pdbx_description
1 polymer ?
#
loop_
_entity_poly.entity_id
_entity_poly.type
_entity_poly.pdbx_seq_one_letter_code
_entity_poly.pdbx_strand_id
1 'polypeptide(L)'
;MKTRFGALLFLSVAWCCPNVLDAQLKTAGIFNNGMVLQCERDIPVWGKADAGDTIIVTLNGTSDSAFTDEAGKWEANLPAMSAGGPYTMTIASGNATLTRTNVYLGDVWLAAGQSNMDFKLSQSEGGTEEIAAANNQLIRQFLVQNNLGDEPAEDVPAGSAWTAAVSASVGNFTAVGYYFAKYLQLDIGIPVGIINASKGGARIETFMSEEMLGYDEQDITLANGEAERQPTVCYNTMIHPLLRVPVKGIIWYQAESNGDNMEDALSYGHLFKKLIVSYRELWGLGDIPFIWVQLPNQGEAGVESAPNAWDAWPKLRDAQSKALVLPNTGEATTIDVGDVDIHPTKKEPVGQRLSLVARKVAYGEDLVYSGPRYKSHKLLEDGSVKIQFDHVGGGLVAKNTVNDSVHWFSVAGSNGVLYKADALIEGDSVFVRCGQVPEPAIVRYAWEYNPVGVNFYNAEDLPAVPFLINIVNPDFGIQSFTADTTTIERGKSAVLSWIVYGASSVTLNGEPMDSIDGLRVLPSDTTVYILNAVNRNDAGITDADTITINVIEPRPTILLKSDVGDMAAPGTEITFTAELTIPEGLAIEKVEFFIEDALLSSDTEAPYEVKWTPPAAGEYAVNAFVTDANGAVVESNTIDLVVTDLSVITFEAENATRTGSATVKNLSSASGGKYLDMTDAWTLTFSGISIPETKEYQLSIRYLLNYDSPKTQNLKINGVFVSAIEFTAPNTSTWMTYRLNVTLVAGLNEIVIEGVWNWMSFDYIAIAGEGLVGLEDVEVNPNSGLVLSQNLPNPFSLMTRINYSLPEAGNVLLEVYDITGKKVASLVNEKKSAGTHNCLFLAGENFPRGVYVARLTFNESTATKRMILIGD
;
A
#
# COMPACT_ATOMS: atom_id res chain seq x y z
N MET A 1 24.44 -90.96 -1.92
CA MET A 1 23.75 -90.92 -0.71
C MET A 1 23.82 -89.50 -0.10
N LYS A 2 23.07 -88.57 -0.49
CA LYS A 2 22.75 -87.24 0.13
C LYS A 2 21.47 -86.80 -0.47
N THR A 3 20.38 -86.93 0.24
CA THR A 3 19.05 -86.49 -0.06
C THR A 3 18.99 -84.98 0.04
N ARG A 4 18.52 -84.23 -1.00
CA ARG A 4 18.21 -82.84 -0.97
C ARG A 4 16.68 -82.69 -0.85
N PHE A 5 16.23 -82.09 0.25
CA PHE A 5 14.87 -81.56 0.44
C PHE A 5 14.75 -80.22 -0.26
N GLY A 6 13.83 -80.14 -1.20
CA GLY A 6 13.43 -78.84 -1.76
C GLY A 6 12.28 -78.30 -0.94
N ALA A 7 12.47 -77.05 -0.41
CA ALA A 7 11.40 -76.26 0.21
C ALA A 7 10.66 -75.46 -0.84
N LEU A 8 9.37 -75.74 -1.02
CA LEU A 8 8.45 -74.88 -1.77
C LEU A 8 8.08 -73.66 -0.88
N LEU A 9 8.46 -72.53 -1.37
CA LEU A 9 8.05 -71.20 -0.76
C LEU A 9 6.71 -70.84 -1.37
N PHE A 10 5.62 -70.91 -0.59
CA PHE A 10 4.34 -70.26 -0.93
C PHE A 10 4.42 -68.77 -0.71
N LEU A 11 4.45 -67.99 -1.79
CA LEU A 11 4.23 -66.54 -1.72
C LEU A 11 2.71 -66.27 -1.56
N SER A 12 2.27 -65.95 -0.37
CA SER A 12 0.95 -65.42 -0.16
C SER A 12 0.99 -63.93 -0.60
N VAL A 13 0.38 -63.63 -1.77
CA VAL A 13 0.05 -62.26 -2.16
C VAL A 13 -1.12 -61.79 -1.28
N ALA A 14 -0.80 -61.06 -0.22
CA ALA A 14 -1.79 -60.29 0.51
C ALA A 14 -2.28 -59.18 -0.42
N TRP A 15 -3.50 -59.30 -0.93
CA TRP A 15 -4.22 -58.20 -1.53
C TRP A 15 -4.49 -57.18 -0.43
N CYS A 16 -3.68 -56.10 -0.36
CA CYS A 16 -4.06 -54.90 0.36
C CYS A 16 -5.25 -54.30 -0.40
N CYS A 17 -6.46 -54.57 0.06
CA CYS A 17 -7.56 -53.68 -0.20
C CYS A 17 -7.18 -52.31 0.40
N PRO A 18 -7.15 -51.23 -0.36
CA PRO A 18 -7.12 -49.92 0.26
C PRO A 18 -8.34 -49.83 1.16
N ASN A 19 -8.13 -49.53 2.43
CA ASN A 19 -9.21 -49.09 3.30
C ASN A 19 -9.81 -47.83 2.62
N VAL A 20 -10.92 -48.04 1.91
CA VAL A 20 -11.79 -46.92 1.53
C VAL A 20 -12.31 -46.42 2.88
N LEU A 21 -11.74 -45.34 3.40
CA LEU A 21 -12.37 -44.59 4.47
C LEU A 21 -13.70 -44.13 3.89
N ASP A 22 -14.82 -44.73 4.37
CA ASP A 22 -16.16 -44.28 4.03
C ASP A 22 -16.22 -42.76 4.22
N ALA A 23 -16.54 -42.03 3.17
CA ALA A 23 -16.67 -40.58 3.25
C ALA A 23 -17.97 -40.28 4.00
N GLN A 24 -17.86 -39.99 5.29
CA GLN A 24 -19.00 -39.62 6.13
C GLN A 24 -19.77 -38.49 5.48
N LEU A 25 -21.10 -38.60 5.37
CA LEU A 25 -22.00 -37.53 4.90
C LEU A 25 -21.67 -36.21 5.59
N LYS A 26 -21.30 -35.19 4.82
CA LYS A 26 -20.95 -33.84 5.28
C LYS A 26 -21.55 -32.79 4.36
N THR A 27 -21.92 -31.64 4.93
CA THR A 27 -22.24 -30.41 4.19
C THR A 27 -21.02 -29.48 4.19
N ALA A 28 -20.94 -28.59 3.22
CA ALA A 28 -20.02 -27.46 3.29
C ALA A 28 -20.23 -26.65 4.59
N GLY A 29 -19.16 -26.02 5.07
CA GLY A 29 -19.11 -25.34 6.38
C GLY A 29 -20.11 -24.19 6.54
N ILE A 30 -20.58 -23.58 5.45
CA ILE A 30 -21.59 -22.54 5.47
C ILE A 30 -22.96 -23.06 5.95
N PHE A 31 -23.27 -24.36 5.74
CA PHE A 31 -24.53 -25.00 6.14
C PHE A 31 -24.44 -25.57 7.55
N ASN A 32 -24.64 -24.72 8.55
CA ASN A 32 -24.66 -25.14 9.95
C ASN A 32 -25.91 -24.57 10.68
N ASN A 33 -26.05 -24.89 11.96
CA ASN A 33 -27.17 -24.42 12.74
C ASN A 33 -27.24 -22.89 12.78
N GLY A 34 -28.46 -22.36 12.73
CA GLY A 34 -28.63 -20.93 12.81
C GLY A 34 -28.39 -20.15 11.52
N MET A 35 -28.18 -20.81 10.40
CA MET A 35 -27.92 -20.15 9.10
C MET A 35 -29.13 -19.34 8.62
N VAL A 36 -28.83 -18.31 7.80
CA VAL A 36 -29.77 -17.63 6.93
C VAL A 36 -29.43 -18.00 5.49
N LEU A 37 -30.40 -18.47 4.74
CA LEU A 37 -30.29 -18.78 3.31
C LEU A 37 -31.04 -17.72 2.51
N GLN A 38 -30.52 -17.36 1.34
CA GLN A 38 -31.13 -16.34 0.49
C GLN A 38 -32.53 -16.76 0.04
N CYS A 39 -33.54 -15.97 0.37
CA CYS A 39 -34.89 -16.15 -0.11
C CYS A 39 -35.07 -15.68 -1.55
N GLU A 40 -36.22 -16.07 -2.18
CA GLU A 40 -36.66 -15.68 -3.54
C GLU A 40 -35.61 -16.03 -4.63
N ARG A 41 -34.71 -16.99 -4.34
CA ARG A 41 -33.73 -17.56 -5.27
C ARG A 41 -33.61 -19.07 -5.03
N ASP A 42 -33.18 -19.82 -6.00
CA ASP A 42 -32.81 -21.23 -5.84
C ASP A 42 -31.69 -21.34 -4.80
N ILE A 43 -31.77 -22.39 -3.99
CA ILE A 43 -30.90 -22.61 -2.83
C ILE A 43 -30.03 -23.84 -3.10
N PRO A 44 -28.81 -23.67 -3.65
CA PRO A 44 -27.87 -24.77 -3.76
C PRO A 44 -27.38 -25.21 -2.38
N VAL A 45 -27.39 -26.50 -2.12
CA VAL A 45 -26.85 -27.14 -0.91
C VAL A 45 -25.88 -28.22 -1.35
N TRP A 46 -24.65 -28.17 -0.90
CA TRP A 46 -23.60 -29.08 -1.34
C TRP A 46 -22.76 -29.65 -0.20
N GLY A 47 -22.00 -30.68 -0.52
CA GLY A 47 -21.12 -31.35 0.43
C GLY A 47 -20.40 -32.54 -0.13
N LYS A 48 -20.02 -33.46 0.77
CA LYS A 48 -19.31 -34.71 0.42
C LYS A 48 -20.02 -35.92 1.06
N ALA A 49 -20.03 -37.06 0.37
CA ALA A 49 -20.52 -38.32 0.84
C ALA A 49 -19.83 -39.44 0.05
N ASP A 50 -20.22 -40.71 0.26
CA ASP A 50 -19.68 -41.83 -0.53
C ASP A 50 -20.12 -41.76 -1.99
N ALA A 51 -19.21 -42.05 -2.89
CA ALA A 51 -19.48 -42.01 -4.33
C ALA A 51 -20.67 -42.91 -4.72
N GLY A 52 -21.61 -42.37 -5.48
CA GLY A 52 -22.83 -43.07 -5.91
C GLY A 52 -23.99 -42.97 -4.90
N ASP A 53 -23.80 -42.39 -3.75
CA ASP A 53 -24.89 -42.15 -2.80
C ASP A 53 -25.95 -41.20 -3.37
N THR A 54 -27.20 -41.43 -2.99
CA THR A 54 -28.31 -40.51 -3.25
C THR A 54 -28.52 -39.65 -2.01
N ILE A 55 -28.34 -38.34 -2.16
CA ILE A 55 -28.53 -37.37 -1.11
C ILE A 55 -29.89 -36.70 -1.29
N ILE A 56 -30.66 -36.60 -0.21
CA ILE A 56 -31.94 -35.89 -0.20
C ILE A 56 -31.85 -34.72 0.78
N VAL A 57 -32.05 -33.52 0.27
CA VAL A 57 -32.10 -32.29 1.10
C VAL A 57 -33.57 -31.89 1.24
N THR A 58 -33.99 -31.66 2.45
CA THR A 58 -35.38 -31.20 2.77
C THR A 58 -35.34 -29.96 3.64
N LEU A 59 -36.08 -28.93 3.24
CA LEU A 59 -36.26 -27.68 3.98
C LEU A 59 -37.73 -27.23 3.83
N ASN A 60 -38.40 -26.92 4.95
CA ASN A 60 -39.79 -26.43 4.97
C ASN A 60 -40.77 -27.25 4.12
N GLY A 61 -40.62 -28.59 4.11
CA GLY A 61 -41.46 -29.51 3.35
C GLY A 61 -41.13 -29.63 1.86
N THR A 62 -40.21 -28.87 1.35
CA THR A 62 -39.65 -28.94 -0.02
C THR A 62 -38.39 -29.78 -0.02
N SER A 63 -38.23 -30.68 -0.99
CA SER A 63 -37.06 -31.55 -1.09
C SER A 63 -36.49 -31.55 -2.50
N ASP A 64 -35.19 -31.73 -2.57
CA ASP A 64 -34.47 -32.05 -3.81
C ASP A 64 -33.44 -33.16 -3.56
N SER A 65 -33.01 -33.84 -4.61
CA SER A 65 -32.07 -34.96 -4.53
C SER A 65 -30.92 -34.84 -5.50
N ALA A 66 -29.75 -35.29 -5.05
CA ALA A 66 -28.53 -35.30 -5.84
C ALA A 66 -27.82 -36.65 -5.76
N PHE A 67 -27.05 -37.02 -6.79
CA PHE A 67 -26.10 -38.13 -6.74
C PHE A 67 -24.71 -37.64 -6.42
N THR A 68 -24.02 -38.39 -5.57
CA THR A 68 -22.62 -38.08 -5.26
C THR A 68 -21.75 -38.59 -6.43
N ASP A 69 -20.88 -37.71 -6.95
CA ASP A 69 -19.95 -38.02 -8.03
C ASP A 69 -18.81 -38.94 -7.58
N GLU A 70 -17.92 -39.33 -8.52
CA GLU A 70 -16.77 -40.21 -8.26
C GLU A 70 -15.75 -39.59 -7.27
N ALA A 71 -15.73 -38.25 -7.14
CA ALA A 71 -14.89 -37.50 -6.17
C ALA A 71 -15.56 -37.36 -4.80
N GLY A 72 -16.75 -37.92 -4.63
CA GLY A 72 -17.53 -37.85 -3.40
C GLY A 72 -18.24 -36.50 -3.21
N LYS A 73 -18.41 -35.66 -4.23
CA LYS A 73 -19.09 -34.37 -4.18
C LYS A 73 -20.56 -34.51 -4.60
N TRP A 74 -21.44 -33.80 -3.92
CA TRP A 74 -22.87 -33.70 -4.25
C TRP A 74 -23.39 -32.27 -4.14
N GLU A 75 -24.41 -31.94 -4.94
CA GLU A 75 -25.14 -30.68 -4.89
C GLU A 75 -26.60 -30.90 -5.20
N ALA A 76 -27.49 -30.53 -4.29
CA ALA A 76 -28.93 -30.46 -4.46
C ALA A 76 -29.35 -28.97 -4.55
N ASN A 77 -30.37 -28.69 -5.34
CA ASN A 77 -30.83 -27.35 -5.61
C ASN A 77 -32.30 -27.16 -5.23
N LEU A 78 -32.59 -26.70 -4.02
CA LEU A 78 -33.96 -26.42 -3.59
C LEU A 78 -34.50 -25.22 -4.35
N PRO A 79 -35.81 -25.24 -4.79
CA PRO A 79 -36.38 -24.10 -5.48
C PRO A 79 -36.50 -22.88 -4.57
N ALA A 80 -36.67 -21.71 -5.19
CA ALA A 80 -36.87 -20.46 -4.50
C ALA A 80 -38.04 -20.52 -3.49
N MET A 81 -37.81 -19.99 -2.31
CA MET A 81 -38.78 -19.93 -1.21
C MET A 81 -38.85 -18.52 -0.62
N SER A 82 -40.01 -18.15 -0.14
CA SER A 82 -40.24 -16.86 0.52
C SER A 82 -39.57 -16.81 1.91
N ALA A 83 -39.26 -15.58 2.36
CA ALA A 83 -38.67 -15.33 3.68
C ALA A 83 -39.53 -15.93 4.82
N GLY A 84 -38.83 -16.46 5.84
CA GLY A 84 -39.48 -17.05 7.00
C GLY A 84 -38.57 -17.91 7.86
N GLY A 85 -39.14 -18.67 8.78
CA GLY A 85 -38.40 -19.49 9.73
C GLY A 85 -38.84 -19.24 11.20
N PRO A 86 -38.18 -19.91 12.16
CA PRO A 86 -37.09 -20.87 11.99
C PRO A 86 -37.59 -22.24 11.47
N TYR A 87 -36.84 -22.82 10.57
CA TYR A 87 -37.06 -24.14 9.99
C TYR A 87 -35.98 -25.13 10.43
N THR A 88 -36.22 -26.41 10.09
CA THR A 88 -35.21 -27.48 10.18
C THR A 88 -34.93 -27.99 8.79
N MET A 89 -33.64 -28.01 8.44
CA MET A 89 -33.17 -28.67 7.21
C MET A 89 -32.61 -30.05 7.56
N THR A 90 -33.00 -31.05 6.79
CA THR A 90 -32.45 -32.42 6.87
C THR A 90 -31.74 -32.78 5.58
N ILE A 91 -30.57 -33.41 5.72
CA ILE A 91 -29.77 -33.95 4.61
C ILE A 91 -29.56 -35.44 4.88
N ALA A 92 -30.13 -36.29 4.03
CA ALA A 92 -30.16 -37.73 4.23
C ALA A 92 -29.43 -38.46 3.11
N SER A 93 -28.65 -39.51 3.46
CA SER A 93 -28.04 -40.49 2.57
C SER A 93 -28.16 -41.86 3.18
N GLY A 94 -28.95 -42.74 2.58
CA GLY A 94 -29.20 -44.06 3.12
C GLY A 94 -29.72 -44.00 4.58
N ASN A 95 -28.92 -44.52 5.52
CA ASN A 95 -29.27 -44.50 6.96
C ASN A 95 -28.65 -43.28 7.71
N ALA A 96 -27.84 -42.47 7.03
CA ALA A 96 -27.23 -41.28 7.63
C ALA A 96 -28.15 -40.05 7.46
N THR A 97 -28.28 -39.23 8.50
CA THR A 97 -29.02 -37.98 8.43
C THR A 97 -28.30 -36.89 9.20
N LEU A 98 -28.04 -35.79 8.52
CA LEU A 98 -27.60 -34.54 9.16
C LEU A 98 -28.83 -33.64 9.35
N THR A 99 -28.90 -33.00 10.50
CA THR A 99 -29.97 -32.05 10.82
C THR A 99 -29.36 -30.69 11.08
N ARG A 100 -29.92 -29.66 10.44
CA ARG A 100 -29.59 -28.25 10.69
C ARG A 100 -30.85 -27.58 11.25
N THR A 101 -30.74 -27.06 12.46
CA THR A 101 -31.87 -26.43 13.17
C THR A 101 -31.75 -24.92 13.14
N ASN A 102 -32.88 -24.26 13.39
CA ASN A 102 -32.93 -22.78 13.51
C ASN A 102 -32.52 -22.09 12.21
N VAL A 103 -32.94 -22.64 11.06
CA VAL A 103 -32.65 -22.14 9.70
C VAL A 103 -33.68 -21.07 9.35
N TYR A 104 -33.23 -19.93 8.83
CA TYR A 104 -34.08 -18.89 8.29
C TYR A 104 -33.91 -18.73 6.78
N LEU A 105 -34.97 -18.30 6.12
CA LEU A 105 -34.98 -17.78 4.77
C LEU A 105 -35.10 -16.26 4.86
N GLY A 106 -34.19 -15.53 4.28
CA GLY A 106 -34.14 -14.06 4.36
C GLY A 106 -33.12 -13.50 3.36
N ASP A 107 -32.76 -12.27 3.50
CA ASP A 107 -31.73 -11.66 2.64
C ASP A 107 -30.31 -11.83 3.22
N VAL A 108 -29.43 -12.37 2.41
CA VAL A 108 -28.02 -12.64 2.77
C VAL A 108 -27.11 -11.60 2.10
N TRP A 109 -26.30 -10.92 2.87
CA TRP A 109 -25.35 -9.92 2.42
C TRP A 109 -23.91 -10.35 2.74
N LEU A 110 -23.04 -10.27 1.74
CA LEU A 110 -21.60 -10.41 1.94
C LEU A 110 -21.04 -9.09 2.45
N ALA A 111 -20.41 -9.10 3.62
CA ALA A 111 -19.64 -8.00 4.17
C ALA A 111 -18.15 -8.31 3.98
N ALA A 112 -17.49 -7.60 3.07
CA ALA A 112 -16.07 -7.82 2.74
C ALA A 112 -15.28 -6.52 2.80
N GLY A 113 -13.96 -6.64 2.95
CA GLY A 113 -13.05 -5.51 3.05
C GLY A 113 -12.00 -5.71 4.13
N GLN A 114 -11.50 -4.60 4.71
CA GLN A 114 -10.39 -4.67 5.66
C GLN A 114 -10.81 -4.37 7.12
N SER A 115 -9.88 -3.90 7.94
CA SER A 115 -10.05 -3.74 9.39
C SER A 115 -11.28 -2.93 9.80
N ASN A 116 -11.67 -1.92 9.04
CA ASN A 116 -12.88 -1.14 9.34
C ASN A 116 -14.17 -1.91 9.09
N MET A 117 -14.18 -2.91 8.19
CA MET A 117 -15.28 -3.87 8.08
C MET A 117 -15.19 -4.94 9.17
N ASP A 118 -14.00 -5.41 9.54
CA ASP A 118 -13.79 -6.39 10.62
C ASP A 118 -14.00 -5.81 12.03
N PHE A 119 -14.05 -4.48 12.17
CA PHE A 119 -14.16 -3.77 13.43
C PHE A 119 -15.39 -4.23 14.24
N LYS A 120 -15.15 -4.70 15.47
CA LYS A 120 -16.19 -5.36 16.27
C LYS A 120 -17.14 -4.37 16.92
N LEU A 121 -18.40 -4.77 17.10
CA LEU A 121 -19.40 -3.97 17.80
C LEU A 121 -18.93 -3.59 19.22
N SER A 122 -18.24 -4.48 19.92
CA SER A 122 -17.69 -4.22 21.26
C SER A 122 -16.63 -3.09 21.30
N GLN A 123 -16.09 -2.71 20.16
CA GLN A 123 -15.07 -1.64 20.03
C GLN A 123 -15.69 -0.33 19.55
N SER A 124 -16.93 -0.33 19.07
CA SER A 124 -17.60 0.85 18.53
C SER A 124 -18.13 1.77 19.65
N GLU A 125 -18.25 3.05 19.32
CA GLU A 125 -18.93 4.03 20.17
C GLU A 125 -20.39 3.56 20.41
N GLY A 126 -20.86 3.61 21.66
CA GLY A 126 -22.18 3.08 22.04
C GLY A 126 -22.32 1.56 22.00
N GLY A 127 -21.25 0.82 21.65
CA GLY A 127 -21.29 -0.64 21.46
C GLY A 127 -21.65 -1.41 22.74
N THR A 128 -21.23 -0.95 23.91
CA THR A 128 -21.58 -1.59 25.19
C THR A 128 -23.08 -1.57 25.44
N GLU A 129 -23.73 -0.45 25.25
CA GLU A 129 -25.18 -0.24 25.43
C GLU A 129 -25.96 -1.05 24.38
N GLU A 130 -25.48 -1.04 23.14
CA GLU A 130 -26.09 -1.78 22.03
C GLU A 130 -26.03 -3.29 22.26
N ILE A 131 -24.88 -3.82 22.73
CA ILE A 131 -24.71 -5.23 23.09
C ILE A 131 -25.68 -5.61 24.22
N ALA A 132 -25.81 -4.78 25.25
CA ALA A 132 -26.70 -5.06 26.38
C ALA A 132 -28.16 -5.09 25.93
N ALA A 133 -28.58 -4.30 24.95
CA ALA A 133 -29.92 -4.22 24.42
C ALA A 133 -30.22 -5.28 23.35
N ALA A 134 -29.20 -5.92 22.77
CA ALA A 134 -29.35 -6.80 21.63
C ALA A 134 -30.14 -8.09 21.97
N ASN A 135 -31.24 -8.30 21.25
CA ASN A 135 -32.07 -9.52 21.34
C ASN A 135 -32.81 -9.76 20.03
N ASN A 136 -32.16 -9.71 18.89
CA ASN A 136 -32.78 -9.89 17.58
C ASN A 136 -32.35 -11.22 16.93
N GLN A 137 -33.27 -12.20 16.95
CA GLN A 137 -33.04 -13.53 16.36
C GLN A 137 -33.10 -13.53 14.84
N LEU A 138 -33.62 -12.48 14.20
CA LEU A 138 -33.73 -12.34 12.75
C LEU A 138 -32.46 -11.75 12.11
N ILE A 139 -31.53 -11.21 12.91
CA ILE A 139 -30.21 -10.76 12.43
C ILE A 139 -29.15 -11.80 12.80
N ARG A 140 -28.38 -12.24 11.84
CA ARG A 140 -27.36 -13.26 12.06
C ARG A 140 -26.11 -12.96 11.28
N GLN A 141 -24.96 -13.32 11.88
CA GLN A 141 -23.67 -13.24 11.20
C GLN A 141 -23.06 -14.63 11.04
N PHE A 142 -22.56 -14.90 9.86
CA PHE A 142 -21.58 -15.94 9.59
C PHE A 142 -20.19 -15.31 9.57
N LEU A 143 -19.35 -15.68 10.53
CA LEU A 143 -17.98 -15.23 10.55
C LEU A 143 -17.11 -16.22 9.77
N VAL A 144 -16.58 -15.79 8.65
CA VAL A 144 -15.51 -16.52 7.94
C VAL A 144 -14.23 -16.34 8.73
N GLN A 145 -13.62 -17.44 9.19
CA GLN A 145 -12.36 -17.36 9.94
C GLN A 145 -11.23 -16.85 9.05
N ASN A 146 -10.39 -15.99 9.60
CA ASN A 146 -9.21 -15.48 8.92
C ASN A 146 -8.20 -16.62 8.71
N ASN A 147 -8.13 -17.10 7.49
CA ASN A 147 -7.11 -18.04 7.03
C ASN A 147 -6.67 -17.58 5.64
N LEU A 148 -5.40 -17.34 5.47
CA LEU A 148 -4.83 -16.89 4.21
C LEU A 148 -4.21 -18.09 3.50
N GLY A 149 -4.32 -18.14 2.18
CA GLY A 149 -3.80 -19.27 1.41
C GLY A 149 -3.57 -18.92 -0.05
N ASP A 150 -2.59 -19.56 -0.62
CA ASP A 150 -2.12 -19.30 -1.98
C ASP A 150 -2.99 -20.01 -3.04
N GLU A 151 -3.84 -20.96 -2.62
CA GLU A 151 -4.70 -21.74 -3.52
C GLU A 151 -6.19 -21.56 -3.19
N PRO A 152 -7.08 -21.57 -4.19
CA PRO A 152 -8.52 -21.48 -3.98
C PRO A 152 -9.07 -22.64 -3.14
N ALA A 153 -9.65 -22.33 -1.97
CA ALA A 153 -10.22 -23.32 -1.07
C ALA A 153 -11.60 -23.78 -1.56
N GLU A 154 -11.91 -25.07 -1.40
CA GLU A 154 -13.23 -25.64 -1.74
C GLU A 154 -14.31 -25.33 -0.68
N ASP A 155 -13.92 -25.05 0.56
CA ASP A 155 -14.83 -24.82 1.69
C ASP A 155 -14.29 -23.70 2.59
N VAL A 156 -15.17 -23.08 3.36
CA VAL A 156 -14.81 -22.05 4.32
C VAL A 156 -13.88 -22.59 5.42
N PRO A 157 -13.00 -21.76 5.97
CA PRO A 157 -12.06 -22.19 7.01
C PRO A 157 -12.78 -22.78 8.23
N ALA A 158 -12.15 -23.78 8.85
CA ALA A 158 -12.68 -24.44 10.05
C ALA A 158 -12.93 -23.42 11.18
N GLY A 159 -14.05 -23.59 11.88
CA GLY A 159 -14.46 -22.67 12.93
C GLY A 159 -15.39 -21.53 12.46
N SER A 160 -15.60 -21.39 11.16
CA SER A 160 -16.63 -20.48 10.61
C SER A 160 -18.03 -20.94 11.02
N ALA A 161 -18.86 -20.00 11.51
CA ALA A 161 -20.19 -20.37 12.05
C ALA A 161 -21.17 -19.20 12.05
N TRP A 162 -22.46 -19.53 11.97
CA TRP A 162 -23.57 -18.60 12.15
C TRP A 162 -23.85 -18.35 13.63
N THR A 163 -24.08 -17.10 13.97
CA THR A 163 -24.48 -16.65 15.31
C THR A 163 -25.59 -15.61 15.22
N ALA A 164 -26.51 -15.60 16.20
CA ALA A 164 -27.61 -14.63 16.24
C ALA A 164 -27.17 -13.33 16.96
N ALA A 165 -27.81 -12.21 16.61
CA ALA A 165 -27.56 -10.91 17.24
C ALA A 165 -28.25 -10.81 18.60
N VAL A 166 -27.72 -11.51 19.58
CA VAL A 166 -28.11 -11.46 20.99
C VAL A 166 -26.95 -10.99 21.87
N SER A 167 -27.24 -10.50 23.06
CA SER A 167 -26.26 -9.91 23.97
C SER A 167 -25.03 -10.79 24.23
N ALA A 168 -25.18 -12.10 24.21
CA ALA A 168 -24.09 -13.06 24.44
C ALA A 168 -23.13 -13.21 23.27
N SER A 169 -23.48 -12.81 22.05
CA SER A 169 -22.71 -13.07 20.82
C SER A 169 -22.42 -11.84 19.99
N VAL A 170 -23.32 -10.88 19.96
CA VAL A 170 -23.29 -9.73 19.02
C VAL A 170 -22.06 -8.85 19.18
N GLY A 171 -21.43 -8.83 20.35
CA GLY A 171 -20.21 -8.06 20.60
C GLY A 171 -19.04 -8.38 19.66
N ASN A 172 -19.03 -9.59 19.08
CA ASN A 172 -18.03 -10.03 18.10
C ASN A 172 -18.48 -9.86 16.64
N PHE A 173 -19.66 -9.30 16.38
CA PHE A 173 -20.09 -9.01 15.01
C PHE A 173 -19.31 -7.83 14.45
N THR A 174 -19.14 -7.80 13.12
CA THR A 174 -18.75 -6.57 12.45
C THR A 174 -19.71 -5.46 12.83
N ALA A 175 -19.19 -4.35 13.37
CA ALA A 175 -20.06 -3.24 13.80
C ALA A 175 -20.82 -2.65 12.61
N VAL A 176 -20.14 -2.43 11.48
CA VAL A 176 -20.76 -1.91 10.25
C VAL A 176 -21.82 -2.85 9.72
N GLY A 177 -21.51 -4.15 9.61
CA GLY A 177 -22.47 -5.17 9.17
C GLY A 177 -23.64 -5.33 10.12
N TYR A 178 -23.41 -5.24 11.43
CA TYR A 178 -24.49 -5.30 12.42
C TYR A 178 -25.43 -4.09 12.32
N TYR A 179 -24.91 -2.86 12.32
CA TYR A 179 -25.75 -1.67 12.20
C TYR A 179 -26.46 -1.63 10.84
N PHE A 180 -25.79 -2.01 9.77
CA PHE A 180 -26.44 -2.19 8.47
C PHE A 180 -27.63 -3.15 8.55
N ALA A 181 -27.43 -4.35 9.08
CA ALA A 181 -28.48 -5.34 9.22
C ALA A 181 -29.59 -4.89 10.16
N LYS A 182 -29.27 -4.19 11.25
CA LYS A 182 -30.23 -3.66 12.23
C LYS A 182 -31.22 -2.69 11.56
N TYR A 183 -30.69 -1.67 10.87
CA TYR A 183 -31.55 -0.69 10.21
C TYR A 183 -32.28 -1.28 9.01
N LEU A 184 -31.60 -2.10 8.20
CA LEU A 184 -32.26 -2.76 7.07
C LEU A 184 -33.40 -3.68 7.53
N GLN A 185 -33.16 -4.55 8.52
CA GLN A 185 -34.14 -5.50 9.03
C GLN A 185 -35.38 -4.83 9.60
N LEU A 186 -35.22 -3.67 10.26
CA LEU A 186 -36.33 -2.87 10.77
C LEU A 186 -37.29 -2.41 9.65
N ASP A 187 -36.71 -2.05 8.49
CA ASP A 187 -37.49 -1.51 7.37
C ASP A 187 -38.10 -2.63 6.50
N ILE A 188 -37.31 -3.70 6.20
CA ILE A 188 -37.81 -4.77 5.31
C ILE A 188 -38.59 -5.88 6.04
N GLY A 189 -38.46 -6.01 7.35
CA GLY A 189 -39.25 -6.92 8.20
C GLY A 189 -38.92 -8.41 8.08
N ILE A 190 -37.91 -8.82 7.29
CA ILE A 190 -37.52 -10.22 7.07
C ILE A 190 -36.16 -10.51 7.72
N PRO A 191 -35.75 -11.81 7.86
CA PRO A 191 -34.42 -12.16 8.37
C PRO A 191 -33.30 -11.60 7.51
N VAL A 192 -32.21 -11.15 8.15
CA VAL A 192 -31.01 -10.65 7.49
C VAL A 192 -29.79 -11.44 7.97
N GLY A 193 -29.09 -12.05 7.02
CA GLY A 193 -27.83 -12.74 7.24
C GLY A 193 -26.65 -11.91 6.73
N ILE A 194 -25.59 -11.76 7.54
CA ILE A 194 -24.33 -11.13 7.17
C ILE A 194 -23.25 -12.19 7.11
N ILE A 195 -22.65 -12.39 5.96
CA ILE A 195 -21.43 -13.20 5.82
C ILE A 195 -20.27 -12.23 5.94
N ASN A 196 -19.55 -12.26 7.06
CA ASN A 196 -18.37 -11.41 7.28
C ASN A 196 -17.11 -12.13 6.77
N ALA A 197 -16.58 -11.65 5.64
CA ALA A 197 -15.35 -12.10 5.01
C ALA A 197 -14.38 -10.93 4.89
N SER A 198 -13.97 -10.35 6.04
CA SER A 198 -13.08 -9.19 6.12
C SER A 198 -11.75 -9.55 6.78
N LYS A 199 -10.67 -8.85 6.37
CA LYS A 199 -9.30 -9.08 6.87
C LYS A 199 -8.58 -7.76 7.11
N GLY A 200 -8.19 -7.49 8.37
CA GLY A 200 -7.39 -6.31 8.72
C GLY A 200 -6.10 -6.23 7.92
N GLY A 201 -5.72 -5.02 7.48
CA GLY A 201 -4.50 -4.76 6.70
C GLY A 201 -4.57 -5.12 5.21
N ALA A 202 -5.66 -5.78 4.77
CA ALA A 202 -5.78 -6.28 3.41
C ALA A 202 -5.94 -5.16 2.38
N ARG A 203 -5.25 -5.30 1.25
CA ARG A 203 -5.40 -4.47 0.06
C ARG A 203 -6.50 -5.02 -0.85
N ILE A 204 -6.95 -4.24 -1.84
CA ILE A 204 -7.97 -4.71 -2.78
C ILE A 204 -7.51 -5.94 -3.56
N GLU A 205 -6.23 -5.99 -3.93
CA GLU A 205 -5.60 -7.08 -4.69
C GLU A 205 -5.69 -8.43 -3.97
N THR A 206 -5.75 -8.43 -2.64
CA THR A 206 -5.86 -9.67 -1.85
C THR A 206 -7.22 -10.34 -2.01
N PHE A 207 -8.25 -9.57 -2.38
CA PHE A 207 -9.62 -10.03 -2.64
C PHE A 207 -9.90 -10.33 -4.12
N MET A 208 -8.89 -10.25 -4.97
CA MET A 208 -9.00 -10.52 -6.41
C MET A 208 -8.33 -11.85 -6.75
N SER A 209 -8.86 -12.57 -7.75
CA SER A 209 -8.19 -13.76 -8.29
C SER A 209 -7.02 -13.35 -9.21
N GLU A 210 -6.14 -14.29 -9.52
CA GLU A 210 -5.07 -14.10 -10.51
C GLU A 210 -5.62 -13.63 -11.86
N GLU A 211 -6.73 -14.24 -12.32
CA GLU A 211 -7.39 -13.86 -13.57
C GLU A 211 -7.91 -12.41 -13.52
N MET A 212 -8.47 -11.96 -12.39
CA MET A 212 -8.87 -10.57 -12.20
C MET A 212 -7.68 -9.63 -12.25
N LEU A 213 -6.56 -10.00 -11.65
CA LEU A 213 -5.35 -9.18 -11.63
C LEU A 213 -4.65 -9.18 -13.00
N GLY A 214 -4.75 -10.29 -13.74
CA GLY A 214 -4.07 -10.47 -15.02
C GLY A 214 -2.58 -10.79 -14.87
N TYR A 215 -2.18 -11.36 -13.72
CA TYR A 215 -0.83 -11.83 -13.45
C TYR A 215 -0.68 -13.29 -13.88
N ASP A 216 0.48 -13.67 -14.42
CA ASP A 216 0.93 -15.06 -14.45
C ASP A 216 1.38 -15.47 -13.05
N GLU A 217 1.28 -16.78 -12.71
CA GLU A 217 1.65 -17.33 -11.39
C GLU A 217 3.07 -16.95 -10.93
N GLN A 218 3.97 -16.59 -11.86
CA GLN A 218 5.36 -16.21 -11.58
C GLN A 218 5.54 -14.73 -11.22
N ASP A 219 4.52 -13.90 -11.42
CA ASP A 219 4.62 -12.44 -11.26
C ASP A 219 4.07 -11.94 -9.91
N ILE A 220 3.53 -12.82 -9.08
CA ILE A 220 3.03 -12.49 -7.75
C ILE A 220 4.21 -12.31 -6.80
N THR A 221 4.89 -11.18 -6.91
CA THR A 221 5.97 -10.83 -5.98
C THR A 221 5.38 -10.40 -4.65
N LEU A 222 5.75 -11.10 -3.59
CA LEU A 222 5.36 -10.82 -2.21
C LEU A 222 5.70 -9.37 -1.82
N ALA A 223 4.70 -8.51 -1.73
CA ALA A 223 4.89 -7.15 -1.22
C ALA A 223 5.30 -7.23 0.26
N ASN A 224 6.56 -6.96 0.56
CA ASN A 224 7.12 -6.72 1.90
C ASN A 224 6.79 -7.73 3.03
N GLY A 225 6.48 -8.98 2.74
CA GLY A 225 6.41 -10.05 3.75
C GLY A 225 5.18 -10.06 4.67
N GLU A 226 4.23 -9.14 4.52
CA GLU A 226 2.95 -9.14 5.24
C GLU A 226 1.96 -10.04 4.51
N ALA A 227 1.63 -11.20 5.10
CA ALA A 227 0.77 -12.20 4.47
C ALA A 227 -0.60 -11.65 4.03
N GLU A 228 -1.17 -10.71 4.76
CA GLU A 228 -2.44 -10.06 4.47
C GLU A 228 -2.41 -9.03 3.34
N ARG A 229 -1.25 -8.71 2.81
CA ARG A 229 -1.05 -7.82 1.66
C ARG A 229 -0.70 -8.57 0.38
N GLN A 230 -0.57 -9.90 0.46
CA GLN A 230 -0.30 -10.73 -0.71
C GLN A 230 -1.52 -10.75 -1.64
N PRO A 231 -1.34 -10.61 -2.95
CA PRO A 231 -2.43 -10.78 -3.90
C PRO A 231 -3.14 -12.12 -3.70
N THR A 232 -4.42 -12.17 -3.97
CA THR A 232 -5.30 -13.36 -4.02
C THR A 232 -5.61 -14.08 -2.69
N VAL A 233 -4.79 -13.93 -1.65
CA VAL A 233 -4.86 -14.78 -0.44
C VAL A 233 -6.20 -14.74 0.30
N CYS A 234 -6.89 -13.58 0.32
CA CYS A 234 -8.23 -13.46 0.89
C CYS A 234 -9.29 -13.99 -0.09
N TYR A 235 -9.11 -13.74 -1.39
CA TYR A 235 -9.99 -14.32 -2.40
C TYR A 235 -10.00 -15.84 -2.29
N ASN A 236 -8.85 -16.48 -2.30
CA ASN A 236 -8.69 -17.92 -2.30
C ASN A 236 -9.42 -18.62 -1.14
N THR A 237 -9.34 -18.07 0.06
CA THR A 237 -9.83 -18.77 1.26
C THR A 237 -11.10 -18.19 1.85
N MET A 238 -11.42 -16.93 1.56
CA MET A 238 -12.56 -16.24 2.18
C MET A 238 -13.67 -15.88 1.18
N ILE A 239 -13.36 -15.72 -0.11
CA ILE A 239 -14.34 -15.37 -1.15
C ILE A 239 -14.67 -16.58 -2.03
N HIS A 240 -13.65 -17.25 -2.58
CA HIS A 240 -13.85 -18.37 -3.50
C HIS A 240 -14.78 -19.47 -2.95
N PRO A 241 -14.69 -19.89 -1.68
CA PRO A 241 -15.61 -20.91 -1.12
C PRO A 241 -17.07 -20.45 -1.06
N LEU A 242 -17.33 -19.15 -1.15
CA LEU A 242 -18.65 -18.53 -1.03
C LEU A 242 -19.32 -18.27 -2.38
N LEU A 243 -18.62 -18.39 -3.51
CA LEU A 243 -19.14 -18.04 -4.85
C LEU A 243 -20.43 -18.79 -5.23
N ARG A 244 -20.66 -19.97 -4.60
CA ARG A 244 -21.88 -20.76 -4.81
C ARG A 244 -23.02 -20.38 -3.87
N VAL A 245 -22.79 -19.51 -2.87
CA VAL A 245 -23.81 -19.06 -1.94
C VAL A 245 -24.60 -17.93 -2.56
N PRO A 246 -25.91 -18.08 -2.80
CA PRO A 246 -26.71 -16.96 -3.27
C PRO A 246 -26.73 -15.84 -2.25
N VAL A 247 -26.51 -14.61 -2.72
CA VAL A 247 -26.54 -13.40 -1.89
C VAL A 247 -27.49 -12.37 -2.50
N LYS A 248 -28.05 -11.51 -1.65
CA LYS A 248 -28.81 -10.34 -2.08
C LYS A 248 -27.90 -9.28 -2.69
N GLY A 249 -26.74 -9.08 -2.07
CA GLY A 249 -25.75 -8.10 -2.49
C GLY A 249 -24.50 -8.12 -1.61
N ILE A 250 -23.60 -7.19 -1.89
CA ILE A 250 -22.29 -7.05 -1.22
C ILE A 250 -22.21 -5.67 -0.58
N ILE A 251 -21.75 -5.61 0.67
CA ILE A 251 -21.30 -4.38 1.33
C ILE A 251 -19.78 -4.41 1.48
N TRP A 252 -19.12 -3.34 1.05
CA TRP A 252 -17.67 -3.26 0.96
C TRP A 252 -17.10 -2.10 1.78
N TYR A 253 -16.08 -2.34 2.59
CA TYR A 253 -15.35 -1.29 3.29
C TYR A 253 -13.85 -1.58 3.27
N GLN A 254 -13.17 -0.97 2.33
CA GLN A 254 -11.73 -1.13 2.09
C GLN A 254 -11.24 0.10 1.28
N ALA A 255 -10.04 0.40 1.29
CA ALA A 255 -9.16 1.23 0.49
C ALA A 255 -8.01 1.82 1.32
N GLU A 256 -8.08 1.73 2.65
CA GLU A 256 -7.11 2.33 3.55
C GLU A 256 -5.69 1.83 3.24
N SER A 257 -5.51 0.51 3.04
CA SER A 257 -4.21 -0.09 2.73
C SER A 257 -3.70 0.19 1.31
N ASN A 258 -4.57 0.70 0.42
CA ASN A 258 -4.18 1.21 -0.90
C ASN A 258 -3.92 2.73 -0.87
N GLY A 259 -4.02 3.37 0.31
CA GLY A 259 -3.72 4.78 0.53
C GLY A 259 -2.29 5.05 1.02
N ASP A 260 -1.43 4.04 1.14
CA ASP A 260 -0.06 4.17 1.63
C ASP A 260 0.81 5.03 0.69
N ASN A 261 0.47 5.07 -0.59
CA ASN A 261 1.16 5.89 -1.59
C ASN A 261 0.23 6.30 -2.74
N MET A 262 0.68 7.22 -3.59
CA MET A 262 -0.12 7.77 -4.68
C MET A 262 -0.30 6.76 -5.83
N GLU A 263 0.66 5.90 -6.09
CA GLU A 263 0.60 4.89 -7.15
C GLU A 263 -0.55 3.91 -6.94
N ASP A 264 -0.65 3.36 -5.73
CA ASP A 264 -1.74 2.47 -5.34
C ASP A 264 -3.11 3.17 -5.37
N ALA A 265 -3.15 4.43 -4.93
CA ALA A 265 -4.38 5.22 -4.95
C ALA A 265 -4.88 5.50 -6.38
N LEU A 266 -3.99 5.74 -7.33
CA LEU A 266 -4.34 5.93 -8.75
C LEU A 266 -4.85 4.64 -9.40
N SER A 267 -4.24 3.49 -9.10
CA SER A 267 -4.65 2.19 -9.64
C SER A 267 -5.96 1.67 -9.05
N TYR A 268 -6.31 2.11 -7.84
CA TYR A 268 -7.46 1.61 -7.10
C TYR A 268 -8.79 1.70 -7.86
N GLY A 269 -9.04 2.82 -8.56
CA GLY A 269 -10.31 3.03 -9.26
C GLY A 269 -10.59 2.00 -10.34
N HIS A 270 -9.55 1.61 -11.09
CA HIS A 270 -9.65 0.56 -12.09
C HIS A 270 -9.85 -0.81 -11.43
N LEU A 271 -9.04 -1.16 -10.43
CA LEU A 271 -9.14 -2.43 -9.72
C LEU A 271 -10.51 -2.59 -9.04
N PHE A 272 -11.04 -1.52 -8.46
CA PHE A 272 -12.33 -1.57 -7.77
C PHE A 272 -13.50 -1.80 -8.75
N LYS A 273 -13.52 -1.13 -9.90
CA LYS A 273 -14.51 -1.39 -10.95
C LYS A 273 -14.39 -2.82 -11.47
N LYS A 274 -13.17 -3.29 -11.71
CA LYS A 274 -12.89 -4.66 -12.17
C LYS A 274 -13.36 -5.70 -11.15
N LEU A 275 -13.07 -5.51 -9.86
CA LEU A 275 -13.54 -6.39 -8.78
C LEU A 275 -15.07 -6.49 -8.77
N ILE A 276 -15.79 -5.37 -8.87
CA ILE A 276 -17.27 -5.35 -8.90
C ILE A 276 -17.81 -6.18 -10.07
N VAL A 277 -17.30 -5.96 -11.28
CA VAL A 277 -17.72 -6.67 -12.49
C VAL A 277 -17.42 -8.16 -12.37
N SER A 278 -16.18 -8.50 -12.03
CA SER A 278 -15.74 -9.90 -11.93
C SER A 278 -16.49 -10.68 -10.83
N TYR A 279 -16.78 -10.05 -9.68
CA TYR A 279 -17.59 -10.70 -8.64
C TYR A 279 -19.00 -11.03 -9.15
N ARG A 280 -19.63 -10.15 -9.91
CA ARG A 280 -20.93 -10.40 -10.52
C ARG A 280 -20.91 -11.56 -11.52
N GLU A 281 -19.87 -11.62 -12.34
CA GLU A 281 -19.65 -12.72 -13.30
C GLU A 281 -19.44 -14.05 -12.58
N LEU A 282 -18.58 -14.08 -11.56
CA LEU A 282 -18.28 -15.30 -10.79
C LEU A 282 -19.48 -15.81 -9.99
N TRP A 283 -20.29 -14.91 -9.40
CA TRP A 283 -21.52 -15.32 -8.73
C TRP A 283 -22.61 -15.78 -9.71
N GLY A 284 -22.59 -15.31 -10.97
CA GLY A 284 -23.59 -15.67 -11.98
C GLY A 284 -25.03 -15.23 -11.64
N LEU A 285 -25.19 -14.26 -10.74
CA LEU A 285 -26.49 -13.80 -10.24
C LEU A 285 -26.97 -12.50 -10.91
N GLY A 286 -26.32 -12.08 -12.01
CA GLY A 286 -26.56 -10.81 -12.68
C GLY A 286 -25.96 -9.63 -11.92
N ASP A 287 -26.45 -8.43 -12.19
CA ASP A 287 -25.96 -7.20 -11.55
C ASP A 287 -26.44 -7.09 -10.11
N ILE A 288 -25.98 -8.01 -9.24
CA ILE A 288 -26.27 -7.93 -7.80
C ILE A 288 -25.81 -6.60 -7.22
N PRO A 289 -26.55 -6.02 -6.26
CA PRO A 289 -26.17 -4.79 -5.58
C PRO A 289 -24.78 -4.86 -5.00
N PHE A 290 -23.94 -3.88 -5.34
CA PHE A 290 -22.62 -3.69 -4.74
C PHE A 290 -22.57 -2.29 -4.15
N ILE A 291 -22.55 -2.20 -2.84
CA ILE A 291 -22.57 -0.93 -2.13
C ILE A 291 -21.36 -0.83 -1.20
N TRP A 292 -20.82 0.38 -1.04
CA TRP A 292 -19.59 0.57 -0.29
C TRP A 292 -19.59 1.79 0.62
N VAL A 293 -18.66 1.77 1.56
CA VAL A 293 -18.32 2.91 2.39
C VAL A 293 -17.23 3.72 1.68
N GLN A 294 -17.48 4.98 1.37
CA GLN A 294 -16.43 5.91 0.97
C GLN A 294 -15.50 6.14 2.16
N LEU A 295 -14.19 6.18 1.95
CA LEU A 295 -13.22 6.37 3.03
C LEU A 295 -13.55 7.60 3.88
N PRO A 296 -13.59 7.48 5.22
CA PRO A 296 -13.78 8.60 6.14
C PRO A 296 -12.57 9.56 6.11
N ASN A 297 -12.71 10.69 6.75
CA ASN A 297 -11.58 11.52 7.11
C ASN A 297 -10.71 10.81 8.16
N GLN A 298 -9.36 10.98 8.11
CA GLN A 298 -8.43 10.27 8.99
C GLN A 298 -7.13 11.05 9.17
N GLY A 299 -6.45 10.84 10.32
CA GLY A 299 -5.14 11.39 10.61
C GLY A 299 -5.19 12.80 11.23
N GLU A 300 -4.06 13.49 11.19
CA GLU A 300 -3.96 14.86 11.72
C GLU A 300 -4.89 15.81 10.96
N ALA A 301 -5.44 16.77 11.70
CA ALA A 301 -6.39 17.71 11.13
C ALA A 301 -5.75 18.53 10.00
N GLY A 302 -6.40 18.55 8.84
CA GLY A 302 -6.04 19.42 7.74
C GLY A 302 -6.16 20.90 8.13
N VAL A 303 -5.47 21.78 7.41
CA VAL A 303 -5.51 23.23 7.64
C VAL A 303 -6.28 23.89 6.50
N GLU A 304 -7.54 24.24 6.74
CA GLU A 304 -8.43 24.80 5.71
C GLU A 304 -7.86 26.06 5.02
N SER A 305 -7.07 26.86 5.74
CA SER A 305 -6.40 28.05 5.19
C SER A 305 -5.12 27.76 4.40
N ALA A 306 -4.64 26.50 4.43
CA ALA A 306 -3.44 26.05 3.72
C ALA A 306 -3.72 24.67 3.08
N PRO A 307 -4.57 24.63 2.01
CA PRO A 307 -4.99 23.37 1.39
C PRO A 307 -3.82 22.58 0.84
N ASN A 308 -3.80 21.28 1.08
CA ASN A 308 -2.77 20.38 0.55
C ASN A 308 -2.98 20.14 -0.95
N ALA A 309 -1.90 20.08 -1.71
CA ALA A 309 -1.97 19.87 -3.16
C ALA A 309 -2.02 18.38 -3.53
N TRP A 310 -1.38 17.51 -2.76
CA TRP A 310 -1.14 16.11 -3.10
C TRP A 310 -1.42 15.19 -1.92
N ASP A 311 -2.47 14.37 -2.06
CA ASP A 311 -2.84 13.39 -1.06
C ASP A 311 -3.52 12.18 -1.74
N ALA A 312 -3.07 10.98 -1.41
CA ALA A 312 -3.62 9.73 -1.93
C ALA A 312 -5.07 9.48 -1.45
N TRP A 313 -5.40 9.89 -0.24
CA TRP A 313 -6.70 9.64 0.38
C TRP A 313 -7.90 10.30 -0.32
N PRO A 314 -7.87 11.59 -0.68
CA PRO A 314 -8.90 12.20 -1.53
C PRO A 314 -9.03 11.54 -2.90
N LYS A 315 -7.91 11.07 -3.48
CA LYS A 315 -7.92 10.33 -4.75
C LYS A 315 -8.67 9.00 -4.62
N LEU A 316 -8.49 8.26 -3.53
CA LEU A 316 -9.23 7.03 -3.27
C LEU A 316 -10.73 7.29 -3.12
N ARG A 317 -11.14 8.34 -2.40
CA ARG A 317 -12.56 8.73 -2.29
C ARG A 317 -13.16 9.03 -3.67
N ASP A 318 -12.45 9.76 -4.51
CA ASP A 318 -12.85 10.08 -5.87
C ASP A 318 -12.97 8.81 -6.73
N ALA A 319 -11.98 7.92 -6.64
CA ALA A 319 -11.97 6.62 -7.32
C ALA A 319 -13.16 5.74 -6.92
N GLN A 320 -13.50 5.71 -5.62
CA GLN A 320 -14.69 5.03 -5.12
C GLN A 320 -15.96 5.64 -5.72
N SER A 321 -16.12 6.96 -5.66
CA SER A 321 -17.30 7.65 -6.21
C SER A 321 -17.48 7.45 -7.73
N LYS A 322 -16.38 7.33 -8.48
CA LYS A 322 -16.41 7.07 -9.93
C LYS A 322 -16.90 5.66 -10.27
N ALA A 323 -16.86 4.70 -9.35
CA ALA A 323 -17.40 3.37 -9.56
C ALA A 323 -18.95 3.36 -9.64
N LEU A 324 -19.63 4.46 -9.26
CA LEU A 324 -21.09 4.62 -9.42
C LEU A 324 -21.55 4.63 -10.89
N VAL A 325 -20.64 4.67 -11.86
CA VAL A 325 -20.98 4.49 -13.29
C VAL A 325 -21.50 3.07 -13.55
N LEU A 326 -21.15 2.09 -12.73
CA LEU A 326 -21.63 0.72 -12.86
C LEU A 326 -23.09 0.60 -12.37
N PRO A 327 -23.95 -0.21 -13.04
CA PRO A 327 -25.34 -0.40 -12.63
C PRO A 327 -25.43 -1.03 -11.23
N ASN A 328 -26.53 -0.79 -10.53
CA ASN A 328 -26.82 -1.37 -9.20
C ASN A 328 -25.68 -1.20 -8.19
N THR A 329 -25.04 -0.04 -8.20
CA THR A 329 -24.02 0.35 -7.23
C THR A 329 -24.50 1.51 -6.36
N GLY A 330 -23.84 1.67 -5.20
CA GLY A 330 -24.15 2.78 -4.30
C GLY A 330 -23.06 3.00 -3.25
N GLU A 331 -22.96 4.26 -2.82
CA GLU A 331 -21.91 4.72 -1.91
C GLU A 331 -22.51 5.38 -0.68
N ALA A 332 -22.03 4.97 0.50
CA ALA A 332 -22.30 5.63 1.77
C ALA A 332 -21.14 6.59 2.11
N THR A 333 -21.40 7.89 2.06
CA THR A 333 -20.43 8.94 2.37
C THR A 333 -20.20 9.03 3.88
N THR A 334 -18.92 9.06 4.30
CA THR A 334 -18.50 9.03 5.72
C THR A 334 -17.45 10.08 6.08
N ILE A 335 -17.35 11.13 5.30
CA ILE A 335 -16.38 12.23 5.44
C ILE A 335 -16.45 12.97 6.79
N ASP A 336 -17.55 12.81 7.53
CA ASP A 336 -17.88 13.49 8.79
C ASP A 336 -17.74 12.60 10.05
N VAL A 337 -17.41 11.31 9.88
CA VAL A 337 -17.39 10.33 11.00
C VAL A 337 -16.02 9.68 11.23
N GLY A 338 -14.98 10.20 10.59
CA GLY A 338 -13.60 9.75 10.79
C GLY A 338 -12.98 10.22 12.10
N ASP A 339 -11.73 9.85 12.33
CA ASP A 339 -10.96 10.14 13.53
C ASP A 339 -9.47 10.32 13.17
N VAL A 340 -8.66 10.72 14.17
CA VAL A 340 -7.19 10.66 14.06
C VAL A 340 -6.72 9.22 13.85
N ASP A 341 -7.34 8.26 14.56
CA ASP A 341 -7.10 6.83 14.33
C ASP A 341 -7.72 6.38 13.00
N ILE A 342 -7.02 5.47 12.30
CA ILE A 342 -7.49 4.87 11.04
C ILE A 342 -8.76 4.02 11.24
N HIS A 343 -9.10 3.69 12.48
CA HIS A 343 -10.29 2.93 12.89
C HIS A 343 -11.29 3.80 13.66
N PRO A 344 -12.05 4.68 12.99
CA PRO A 344 -13.06 5.49 13.68
C PRO A 344 -14.06 4.62 14.43
N THR A 345 -14.38 4.98 15.68
CA THR A 345 -15.30 4.20 16.51
C THR A 345 -16.79 4.42 16.18
N LYS A 346 -17.12 5.49 15.46
CA LYS A 346 -18.49 5.84 15.06
C LYS A 346 -19.00 4.95 13.91
N LYS A 347 -19.34 3.70 14.20
CA LYS A 347 -19.78 2.73 13.19
C LYS A 347 -21.29 2.74 12.93
N GLU A 348 -22.11 3.23 13.86
CA GLU A 348 -23.56 3.27 13.68
C GLU A 348 -24.00 4.13 12.48
N PRO A 349 -23.55 5.39 12.32
CA PRO A 349 -23.88 6.19 11.13
C PRO A 349 -23.44 5.54 9.82
N VAL A 350 -22.32 4.81 9.81
CA VAL A 350 -21.82 4.08 8.63
C VAL A 350 -22.81 2.98 8.23
N GLY A 351 -23.20 2.11 9.16
CA GLY A 351 -24.17 1.05 8.91
C GLY A 351 -25.54 1.58 8.52
N GLN A 352 -26.00 2.65 9.17
CA GLN A 352 -27.27 3.32 8.85
C GLN A 352 -27.27 3.87 7.42
N ARG A 353 -26.21 4.59 7.00
CA ARG A 353 -26.10 5.11 5.64
C ARG A 353 -26.03 4.01 4.59
N LEU A 354 -25.30 2.92 4.87
CA LEU A 354 -25.31 1.74 3.99
C LEU A 354 -26.70 1.14 3.84
N SER A 355 -27.52 1.08 4.91
CA SER A 355 -28.89 0.55 4.83
C SER A 355 -29.79 1.44 3.95
N LEU A 356 -29.66 2.77 4.01
CA LEU A 356 -30.36 3.69 3.12
C LEU A 356 -29.98 3.45 1.66
N VAL A 357 -28.68 3.29 1.39
CA VAL A 357 -28.19 2.96 0.05
C VAL A 357 -28.74 1.62 -0.44
N ALA A 358 -28.75 0.59 0.41
CA ALA A 358 -29.30 -0.73 0.06
C ALA A 358 -30.79 -0.64 -0.26
N ARG A 359 -31.60 0.07 0.54
CA ARG A 359 -33.04 0.27 0.30
C ARG A 359 -33.31 0.91 -1.07
N LYS A 360 -32.50 1.88 -1.45
CA LYS A 360 -32.59 2.48 -2.80
C LYS A 360 -32.16 1.51 -3.88
N VAL A 361 -30.96 0.95 -3.78
CA VAL A 361 -30.31 0.18 -4.86
C VAL A 361 -30.89 -1.25 -4.97
N ALA A 362 -31.07 -1.95 -3.85
CA ALA A 362 -31.47 -3.35 -3.85
C ALA A 362 -33.00 -3.57 -3.75
N TYR A 363 -33.72 -2.60 -3.19
CA TYR A 363 -35.17 -2.71 -2.97
C TYR A 363 -35.97 -1.68 -3.79
N GLY A 364 -35.32 -0.73 -4.45
CA GLY A 364 -35.98 0.22 -5.35
C GLY A 364 -36.87 1.27 -4.65
N GLU A 365 -36.66 1.47 -3.34
CA GLU A 365 -37.42 2.42 -2.56
C GLU A 365 -37.19 3.86 -3.01
N ASP A 366 -38.26 4.69 -2.91
CA ASP A 366 -38.12 6.12 -3.19
C ASP A 366 -37.82 6.88 -1.89
N LEU A 367 -36.50 7.05 -1.63
CA LEU A 367 -35.98 7.72 -0.44
C LEU A 367 -34.72 8.49 -0.73
N VAL A 368 -34.39 9.45 0.12
CA VAL A 368 -33.11 10.15 0.10
C VAL A 368 -32.07 9.26 0.78
N TYR A 369 -31.06 8.85 0.03
CA TYR A 369 -30.05 7.87 0.46
C TYR A 369 -28.62 8.38 0.39
N SER A 370 -28.40 9.54 -0.21
CA SER A 370 -27.10 10.21 -0.36
C SER A 370 -27.19 11.66 0.04
N GLY A 371 -26.10 12.23 0.52
CA GLY A 371 -25.93 13.67 0.63
C GLY A 371 -25.66 14.33 -0.72
N PRO A 372 -25.51 15.66 -0.76
CA PRO A 372 -25.28 16.42 -1.98
C PRO A 372 -24.09 15.89 -2.77
N ARG A 373 -24.29 15.63 -4.06
CA ARG A 373 -23.25 15.24 -5.02
C ARG A 373 -23.11 16.32 -6.09
N TYR A 374 -21.87 16.64 -6.45
CA TYR A 374 -21.61 17.54 -7.56
C TYR A 374 -22.36 17.12 -8.83
N LYS A 375 -23.08 18.08 -9.43
CA LYS A 375 -23.82 17.87 -10.68
C LYS A 375 -23.24 18.67 -11.83
N SER A 376 -23.14 19.97 -11.65
CA SER A 376 -22.67 20.90 -12.68
C SER A 376 -22.18 22.21 -12.06
N HIS A 377 -21.43 22.97 -12.85
CA HIS A 377 -20.97 24.30 -12.42
C HIS A 377 -21.09 25.33 -13.53
N LYS A 378 -21.02 26.59 -13.15
CA LYS A 378 -20.94 27.72 -14.07
C LYS A 378 -20.01 28.78 -13.49
N LEU A 379 -19.00 29.18 -14.27
CA LEU A 379 -18.19 30.36 -13.98
C LEU A 379 -19.01 31.60 -14.32
N LEU A 380 -19.09 32.55 -13.38
CA LEU A 380 -19.82 33.80 -13.53
C LEU A 380 -18.87 34.94 -13.90
N GLU A 381 -19.43 36.03 -14.41
CA GLU A 381 -18.65 37.18 -14.88
C GLU A 381 -17.81 37.87 -13.77
N ASP A 382 -18.22 37.69 -12.51
CA ASP A 382 -17.50 38.24 -11.35
C ASP A 382 -16.39 37.33 -10.82
N GLY A 383 -16.08 36.21 -11.54
CA GLY A 383 -15.08 35.23 -11.16
C GLY A 383 -15.57 34.21 -10.11
N SER A 384 -16.81 34.30 -9.65
CA SER A 384 -17.38 33.29 -8.77
C SER A 384 -17.83 32.06 -9.54
N VAL A 385 -17.86 30.90 -8.85
CA VAL A 385 -18.31 29.65 -9.41
C VAL A 385 -19.62 29.24 -8.75
N LYS A 386 -20.69 29.17 -9.53
CA LYS A 386 -21.95 28.57 -9.10
C LYS A 386 -21.93 27.07 -9.31
N ILE A 387 -22.14 26.28 -8.23
CA ILE A 387 -22.14 24.82 -8.27
C ILE A 387 -23.53 24.30 -7.92
N GLN A 388 -24.05 23.38 -8.74
CA GLN A 388 -25.31 22.68 -8.53
C GLN A 388 -25.07 21.23 -8.10
N PHE A 389 -26.02 20.68 -7.34
CA PHE A 389 -25.90 19.37 -6.78
C PHE A 389 -27.11 18.50 -7.13
N ASP A 390 -26.87 17.19 -7.22
CA ASP A 390 -27.89 16.15 -7.11
C ASP A 390 -28.02 15.71 -5.63
N HIS A 391 -29.04 14.94 -5.29
CA HIS A 391 -29.31 14.44 -3.93
C HIS A 391 -29.47 15.54 -2.86
N VAL A 392 -30.04 16.65 -3.25
CA VAL A 392 -30.28 17.76 -2.33
C VAL A 392 -31.38 17.48 -1.29
N GLY A 393 -32.21 16.46 -1.49
CA GLY A 393 -33.32 16.11 -0.59
C GLY A 393 -34.26 17.29 -0.32
N GLY A 394 -34.52 17.57 0.94
CA GLY A 394 -35.30 18.72 1.38
C GLY A 394 -34.60 20.08 1.29
N GLY A 395 -33.37 20.13 0.76
CA GLY A 395 -32.57 21.31 0.55
C GLY A 395 -31.15 21.19 1.08
N LEU A 396 -30.26 22.09 0.65
CA LEU A 396 -28.88 22.19 1.11
C LEU A 396 -28.80 22.85 2.49
N VAL A 397 -27.93 22.38 3.35
CA VAL A 397 -27.75 22.85 4.72
C VAL A 397 -26.26 23.01 5.05
N ALA A 398 -25.89 24.20 5.55
CA ALA A 398 -24.61 24.41 6.22
C ALA A 398 -24.82 24.36 7.73
N LYS A 399 -24.35 23.30 8.39
CA LYS A 399 -24.51 23.12 9.85
C LYS A 399 -23.59 24.03 10.64
N ASN A 400 -24.03 24.42 11.84
CA ASN A 400 -23.20 25.13 12.83
C ASN A 400 -22.55 26.42 12.32
N THR A 401 -23.18 27.12 11.38
CA THR A 401 -22.72 28.41 10.87
C THR A 401 -23.77 29.50 10.97
N VAL A 402 -23.29 30.73 10.91
CA VAL A 402 -24.13 31.91 10.68
C VAL A 402 -23.97 32.28 9.21
N ASN A 403 -25.07 32.52 8.49
CA ASN A 403 -25.07 32.92 7.08
C ASN A 403 -24.78 31.84 6.05
N ASP A 404 -25.16 30.58 6.30
CA ASP A 404 -25.07 29.45 5.34
C ASP A 404 -23.67 29.24 4.69
N SER A 405 -22.61 29.59 5.43
CA SER A 405 -21.23 29.42 4.98
C SER A 405 -20.79 27.97 5.05
N VAL A 406 -20.25 27.48 3.96
CA VAL A 406 -19.73 26.11 3.83
C VAL A 406 -18.21 26.10 3.97
N HIS A 407 -17.69 25.20 4.80
CA HIS A 407 -16.25 25.00 5.02
C HIS A 407 -15.62 24.05 4.00
N TRP A 408 -14.28 24.07 3.93
CA TRP A 408 -13.46 23.15 3.14
C TRP A 408 -13.58 23.31 1.63
N PHE A 409 -13.97 24.48 1.13
CA PHE A 409 -13.77 24.82 -0.26
C PHE A 409 -12.40 25.44 -0.49
N SER A 410 -11.72 25.00 -1.54
CA SER A 410 -10.49 25.59 -2.04
C SER A 410 -10.52 25.77 -3.55
N VAL A 411 -9.78 26.77 -4.03
CA VAL A 411 -9.75 27.19 -5.44
C VAL A 411 -8.32 27.40 -5.87
N ALA A 412 -7.97 26.98 -7.09
CA ALA A 412 -6.72 27.34 -7.76
C ALA A 412 -6.98 27.95 -9.12
N GLY A 413 -6.08 28.85 -9.54
CA GLY A 413 -5.97 29.30 -10.93
C GLY A 413 -5.14 28.34 -11.78
N SER A 414 -4.79 28.74 -13.00
CA SER A 414 -3.94 27.95 -13.91
C SER A 414 -2.53 27.65 -13.39
N ASN A 415 -2.09 28.36 -12.34
CA ASN A 415 -0.81 28.10 -11.68
C ASN A 415 -0.84 26.93 -10.67
N GLY A 416 -2.03 26.32 -10.44
CA GLY A 416 -2.22 25.20 -9.53
C GLY A 416 -2.09 25.52 -8.03
N VAL A 417 -1.82 26.79 -7.64
CA VAL A 417 -1.70 27.18 -6.24
C VAL A 417 -3.08 27.30 -5.62
N LEU A 418 -3.32 26.49 -4.58
CA LEU A 418 -4.58 26.41 -3.88
C LEU A 418 -4.72 27.49 -2.81
N TYR A 419 -5.91 28.07 -2.73
CA TYR A 419 -6.31 29.01 -1.70
C TYR A 419 -7.65 28.58 -1.12
N LYS A 420 -7.86 28.83 0.19
CA LYS A 420 -9.17 28.72 0.81
C LYS A 420 -10.15 29.64 0.08
N ALA A 421 -11.35 29.15 -0.18
CA ALA A 421 -12.41 29.90 -0.80
C ALA A 421 -13.58 30.16 0.15
N ASP A 422 -14.27 31.28 -0.02
CA ASP A 422 -15.56 31.51 0.61
C ASP A 422 -16.65 30.80 -0.20
N ALA A 423 -17.50 30.04 0.49
CA ALA A 423 -18.58 29.28 -0.14
C ALA A 423 -19.89 29.51 0.62
N LEU A 424 -20.96 29.88 -0.10
CA LEU A 424 -22.26 30.18 0.48
C LEU A 424 -23.36 29.40 -0.24
N ILE A 425 -24.33 28.87 0.53
CA ILE A 425 -25.52 28.25 -0.02
C ILE A 425 -26.52 29.34 -0.40
N GLU A 426 -26.99 29.33 -1.64
CA GLU A 426 -28.12 30.13 -2.13
C GLU A 426 -29.10 29.22 -2.88
N GLY A 427 -30.20 28.88 -2.21
CA GLY A 427 -31.20 27.93 -2.74
C GLY A 427 -30.63 26.50 -2.86
N ASP A 428 -30.60 25.96 -4.06
CA ASP A 428 -30.09 24.61 -4.41
C ASP A 428 -28.64 24.61 -4.92
N SER A 429 -27.93 25.71 -4.73
CA SER A 429 -26.59 25.95 -5.28
C SER A 429 -25.63 26.45 -4.21
N VAL A 430 -24.32 26.20 -4.42
CA VAL A 430 -23.23 26.82 -3.66
C VAL A 430 -22.47 27.79 -4.55
N PHE A 431 -22.25 29.01 -4.07
CA PHE A 431 -21.45 30.04 -4.75
C PHE A 431 -20.07 30.09 -4.09
N VAL A 432 -19.04 29.81 -4.87
CA VAL A 432 -17.65 29.76 -4.42
C VAL A 432 -16.87 30.95 -4.93
N ARG A 433 -16.14 31.66 -4.04
CA ARG A 433 -15.35 32.84 -4.36
C ARG A 433 -13.99 32.80 -3.68
N CYS A 434 -12.96 33.33 -4.37
CA CYS A 434 -11.64 33.53 -3.80
C CYS A 434 -11.00 34.79 -4.35
N GLY A 435 -10.78 35.78 -3.49
CA GLY A 435 -10.19 37.07 -3.89
C GLY A 435 -8.74 36.95 -4.39
N GLN A 436 -8.01 35.93 -4.01
CA GLN A 436 -6.66 35.64 -4.49
C GLN A 436 -6.65 34.95 -5.87
N VAL A 437 -7.79 34.41 -6.31
CA VAL A 437 -7.93 33.66 -7.56
C VAL A 437 -9.11 34.24 -8.38
N PRO A 438 -8.91 35.34 -9.07
CA PRO A 438 -9.97 35.98 -9.86
C PRO A 438 -10.40 35.15 -11.08
N GLU A 439 -9.52 34.27 -11.56
CA GLU A 439 -9.76 33.32 -12.66
C GLU A 439 -9.57 31.89 -12.16
N PRO A 440 -10.62 31.31 -11.56
CA PRO A 440 -10.55 29.97 -11.03
C PRO A 440 -10.47 28.93 -12.15
N ALA A 441 -9.52 28.02 -12.05
CA ALA A 441 -9.37 26.86 -12.94
C ALA A 441 -9.80 25.56 -12.28
N ILE A 442 -9.63 25.45 -10.95
CA ILE A 442 -9.96 24.28 -10.15
C ILE A 442 -10.77 24.71 -8.93
N VAL A 443 -11.82 23.97 -8.60
CA VAL A 443 -12.50 24.03 -7.30
C VAL A 443 -12.50 22.65 -6.64
N ARG A 444 -12.27 22.62 -5.33
CA ARG A 444 -12.31 21.42 -4.51
C ARG A 444 -13.23 21.62 -3.31
N TYR A 445 -13.91 20.55 -2.90
CA TYR A 445 -14.63 20.49 -1.63
C TYR A 445 -14.14 19.28 -0.82
N ALA A 446 -13.76 19.48 0.45
CA ALA A 446 -13.29 18.48 1.41
C ALA A 446 -12.21 17.55 0.82
N TRP A 447 -11.35 18.09 -0.03
CA TRP A 447 -10.29 17.37 -0.74
C TRP A 447 -9.00 17.37 0.08
N GLU A 448 -9.07 16.76 1.27
CA GLU A 448 -7.99 16.68 2.25
C GLU A 448 -7.98 15.31 2.90
N TYR A 449 -6.87 14.94 3.50
CA TYR A 449 -6.74 13.72 4.28
C TYR A 449 -7.76 13.71 5.42
N ASN A 450 -7.74 14.76 6.26
CA ASN A 450 -8.66 14.95 7.38
C ASN A 450 -9.29 16.35 7.40
N PRO A 451 -10.36 16.61 6.62
CA PRO A 451 -11.10 17.86 6.65
C PRO A 451 -12.05 17.90 7.86
N VAL A 452 -11.51 18.15 9.05
CA VAL A 452 -12.27 18.17 10.31
C VAL A 452 -13.32 19.27 10.30
N GLY A 453 -14.54 18.93 10.74
CA GLY A 453 -15.64 19.90 10.87
C GLY A 453 -16.29 20.26 9.54
N VAL A 454 -16.31 19.35 8.57
CA VAL A 454 -17.18 19.48 7.39
C VAL A 454 -18.61 19.75 7.85
N ASN A 455 -19.29 20.69 7.19
CA ASN A 455 -20.60 21.17 7.61
C ASN A 455 -21.63 21.25 6.49
N PHE A 456 -21.32 20.71 5.31
CA PHE A 456 -22.21 20.72 4.15
C PHE A 456 -23.02 19.42 4.08
N TYR A 457 -24.33 19.54 4.13
CA TYR A 457 -25.30 18.43 4.21
C TYR A 457 -26.53 18.73 3.37
N ASN A 458 -27.41 17.72 3.23
CA ASN A 458 -28.82 17.95 2.89
C ASN A 458 -29.69 18.00 4.16
N ALA A 459 -30.98 18.31 3.99
CA ALA A 459 -31.93 18.39 5.10
C ALA A 459 -32.17 17.05 5.81
N GLU A 460 -31.86 15.92 5.20
CA GLU A 460 -31.91 14.55 5.75
C GLU A 460 -30.67 14.17 6.53
N ASP A 461 -29.81 15.12 6.82
CA ASP A 461 -28.61 14.94 7.64
C ASP A 461 -27.49 14.09 7.00
N LEU A 462 -27.51 13.96 5.67
CA LEU A 462 -26.47 13.25 4.93
C LEU A 462 -25.40 14.21 4.42
N PRO A 463 -24.09 13.94 4.68
CA PRO A 463 -22.99 14.84 4.32
C PRO A 463 -22.75 14.86 2.81
N ALA A 464 -22.35 16.03 2.31
CA ALA A 464 -21.95 16.18 0.91
C ALA A 464 -20.68 15.36 0.59
N VAL A 465 -20.67 14.81 -0.62
CA VAL A 465 -19.57 14.01 -1.13
C VAL A 465 -18.39 14.91 -1.49
N PRO A 466 -17.15 14.62 -1.08
CA PRO A 466 -15.96 15.33 -1.55
C PRO A 466 -15.84 15.30 -3.08
N PHE A 467 -15.38 16.39 -3.66
CA PHE A 467 -15.19 16.47 -5.11
C PHE A 467 -14.07 17.43 -5.52
N LEU A 468 -13.58 17.23 -6.75
CA LEU A 468 -12.71 18.14 -7.48
C LEU A 468 -13.33 18.40 -8.85
N ILE A 469 -13.39 19.67 -9.26
CA ILE A 469 -13.86 20.07 -10.58
C ILE A 469 -12.83 20.98 -11.26
N ASN A 470 -12.65 20.80 -12.56
CA ASN A 470 -11.91 21.70 -13.42
C ASN A 470 -12.93 22.66 -14.09
N ILE A 471 -12.75 23.96 -13.85
CA ILE A 471 -13.69 25.01 -14.32
C ILE A 471 -13.39 25.40 -15.75
N VAL A 472 -12.12 25.57 -16.07
CA VAL A 472 -11.70 25.82 -17.45
C VAL A 472 -11.86 24.49 -18.16
N ASN A 473 -12.87 24.44 -19.05
CA ASN A 473 -13.01 23.31 -19.95
C ASN A 473 -12.00 23.52 -21.08
N PRO A 474 -10.78 22.99 -21.02
CA PRO A 474 -9.87 23.09 -22.15
C PRO A 474 -10.57 22.47 -23.36
N ASP A 475 -10.18 22.89 -24.54
CA ASP A 475 -10.61 22.27 -25.79
C ASP A 475 -10.41 20.75 -25.68
N PHE A 476 -11.28 19.99 -26.35
CA PHE A 476 -11.20 18.54 -26.38
C PHE A 476 -9.78 18.07 -26.70
N GLY A 477 -9.29 17.08 -25.97
CA GLY A 477 -8.05 16.38 -26.27
C GLY A 477 -7.36 15.77 -25.03
N ILE A 478 -6.34 14.98 -25.32
CA ILE A 478 -5.44 14.40 -24.35
C ILE A 478 -4.43 15.47 -23.95
N GLN A 479 -4.50 15.90 -22.69
CA GLN A 479 -3.59 16.92 -22.15
C GLN A 479 -2.29 16.31 -21.63
N SER A 480 -2.36 15.10 -21.10
CA SER A 480 -1.19 14.31 -20.72
C SER A 480 -1.48 12.82 -20.84
N PHE A 481 -0.47 12.08 -21.23
CA PHE A 481 -0.40 10.63 -21.10
C PHE A 481 1.04 10.28 -20.77
N THR A 482 1.29 9.78 -19.58
CA THR A 482 2.64 9.59 -19.00
C THR A 482 2.76 8.22 -18.36
N ALA A 483 4.01 7.77 -18.17
CA ALA A 483 4.35 6.61 -17.37
C ALA A 483 5.40 7.03 -16.31
N ASP A 484 5.34 6.45 -15.12
CA ASP A 484 6.37 6.61 -14.08
C ASP A 484 7.72 6.06 -14.53
N THR A 485 7.69 4.97 -15.32
CA THR A 485 8.84 4.40 -16.02
C THR A 485 8.42 3.85 -17.38
N THR A 486 9.29 3.97 -18.37
CA THR A 486 9.09 3.39 -19.71
C THR A 486 9.93 2.13 -19.94
N THR A 487 10.65 1.65 -18.93
CA THR A 487 11.40 0.39 -18.99
C THR A 487 11.26 -0.33 -17.66
N ILE A 488 10.78 -1.57 -17.72
CA ILE A 488 10.62 -2.45 -16.57
C ILE A 488 11.31 -3.79 -16.83
N GLU A 489 11.70 -4.48 -15.77
CA GLU A 489 12.05 -5.89 -15.86
C GLU A 489 10.79 -6.73 -15.99
N ARG A 490 10.85 -7.88 -16.67
CA ARG A 490 9.75 -8.84 -16.72
C ARG A 490 9.27 -9.18 -15.29
N GLY A 491 7.96 -9.07 -15.06
CA GLY A 491 7.36 -9.25 -13.73
C GLY A 491 7.37 -7.99 -12.84
N LYS A 492 7.82 -6.85 -13.35
CA LYS A 492 7.67 -5.55 -12.69
C LYS A 492 6.60 -4.72 -13.37
N SER A 493 6.05 -3.75 -12.65
CA SER A 493 4.96 -2.87 -13.13
C SER A 493 5.45 -1.49 -13.54
N ALA A 494 4.66 -0.83 -14.39
CA ALA A 494 4.70 0.60 -14.59
C ALA A 494 3.31 1.19 -14.30
N VAL A 495 3.26 2.49 -13.94
CA VAL A 495 2.00 3.22 -13.76
C VAL A 495 1.83 4.20 -14.91
N LEU A 496 0.78 3.98 -15.69
CA LEU A 496 0.31 4.94 -16.69
C LEU A 496 -0.62 5.95 -16.02
N SER A 497 -0.51 7.23 -16.38
CA SER A 497 -1.39 8.29 -15.90
C SER A 497 -1.79 9.20 -17.05
N TRP A 498 -3.05 9.67 -17.06
CA TRP A 498 -3.52 10.54 -18.12
C TRP A 498 -4.52 11.58 -17.65
N ILE A 499 -4.64 12.64 -18.41
CA ILE A 499 -5.64 13.68 -18.29
C ILE A 499 -6.24 13.93 -19.67
N VAL A 500 -7.55 13.73 -19.79
CA VAL A 500 -8.30 13.96 -21.02
C VAL A 500 -9.47 14.91 -20.73
N TYR A 501 -9.63 15.93 -21.52
CA TYR A 501 -10.73 16.88 -21.39
C TYR A 501 -11.73 16.78 -22.53
N GLY A 502 -12.97 17.18 -22.28
CA GLY A 502 -14.01 17.30 -23.29
C GLY A 502 -14.44 15.99 -23.96
N ALA A 503 -14.03 14.84 -23.44
CA ALA A 503 -14.35 13.53 -23.97
C ALA A 503 -15.75 13.04 -23.55
N SER A 504 -16.43 12.31 -24.44
CA SER A 504 -17.58 11.46 -24.11
C SER A 504 -17.16 10.04 -23.73
N SER A 505 -16.02 9.58 -24.22
CA SER A 505 -15.40 8.31 -23.84
C SER A 505 -13.89 8.41 -23.97
N VAL A 506 -13.20 7.69 -23.08
CA VAL A 506 -11.76 7.46 -23.11
C VAL A 506 -11.53 5.95 -23.07
N THR A 507 -10.59 5.46 -23.85
CA THR A 507 -10.20 4.04 -23.80
C THR A 507 -8.69 3.91 -23.81
N LEU A 508 -8.16 2.92 -23.06
CA LEU A 508 -6.77 2.49 -23.12
C LEU A 508 -6.73 1.10 -23.75
N ASN A 509 -6.04 0.94 -24.87
CA ASN A 509 -6.03 -0.30 -25.67
C ASN A 509 -7.44 -0.85 -25.99
N GLY A 510 -8.45 0.03 -26.08
CA GLY A 510 -9.84 -0.33 -26.34
C GLY A 510 -10.71 -0.53 -25.10
N GLU A 511 -10.11 -0.70 -23.90
CA GLU A 511 -10.84 -0.81 -22.64
C GLU A 511 -11.29 0.57 -22.13
N PRO A 512 -12.55 0.73 -21.68
CA PRO A 512 -13.07 2.01 -21.19
C PRO A 512 -12.34 2.49 -19.94
N MET A 513 -11.98 3.79 -19.93
CA MET A 513 -11.28 4.45 -18.84
C MET A 513 -11.98 5.76 -18.45
N ASP A 514 -11.68 6.25 -17.24
CA ASP A 514 -12.07 7.60 -16.83
C ASP A 514 -11.23 8.66 -17.56
N SER A 515 -11.74 9.88 -17.66
CA SER A 515 -11.04 10.97 -18.36
C SER A 515 -9.78 11.47 -17.64
N ILE A 516 -9.69 11.24 -16.33
CA ILE A 516 -8.51 11.54 -15.50
C ILE A 516 -8.30 10.33 -14.59
N ASP A 517 -7.27 9.53 -14.85
CA ASP A 517 -7.05 8.27 -14.12
C ASP A 517 -5.58 7.85 -14.18
N GLY A 518 -5.27 6.73 -13.49
CA GLY A 518 -4.01 6.03 -13.56
C GLY A 518 -4.23 4.51 -13.54
N LEU A 519 -3.37 3.79 -14.19
CA LEU A 519 -3.44 2.33 -14.27
C LEU A 519 -2.05 1.73 -14.09
N ARG A 520 -1.91 0.82 -13.13
CA ARG A 520 -0.74 -0.05 -13.05
C ARG A 520 -0.83 -1.12 -14.13
N VAL A 521 0.23 -1.28 -14.90
CA VAL A 521 0.35 -2.26 -15.98
C VAL A 521 1.54 -3.19 -15.73
N LEU A 522 1.37 -4.49 -16.02
CA LEU A 522 2.41 -5.53 -15.93
C LEU A 522 2.53 -6.24 -17.29
N PRO A 523 3.08 -5.61 -18.30
CA PRO A 523 3.25 -6.31 -19.57
C PRO A 523 4.36 -7.36 -19.48
N SER A 524 4.09 -8.58 -20.00
CA SER A 524 5.08 -9.64 -20.15
C SER A 524 6.11 -9.37 -21.25
N ASP A 525 5.75 -8.52 -22.20
CA ASP A 525 6.58 -8.15 -23.35
C ASP A 525 6.46 -6.66 -23.62
N THR A 526 7.44 -6.09 -24.33
CA THR A 526 7.40 -4.69 -24.72
C THR A 526 6.06 -4.36 -25.37
N THR A 527 5.27 -3.50 -24.72
CA THR A 527 3.87 -3.23 -25.05
C THR A 527 3.66 -1.76 -25.33
N VAL A 528 2.90 -1.49 -26.41
CA VAL A 528 2.43 -0.14 -26.74
C VAL A 528 1.05 0.05 -26.15
N TYR A 529 0.88 1.05 -25.33
CA TYR A 529 -0.40 1.48 -24.77
C TYR A 529 -0.92 2.67 -25.59
N ILE A 530 -2.16 2.57 -26.07
CA ILE A 530 -2.82 3.58 -26.91
C ILE A 530 -4.01 4.13 -26.13
N LEU A 531 -3.89 5.39 -25.72
CA LEU A 531 -4.99 6.15 -25.12
C LEU A 531 -5.80 6.81 -26.25
N ASN A 532 -7.09 6.55 -26.32
CA ASN A 532 -7.99 7.18 -27.29
C ASN A 532 -9.09 7.95 -26.57
N ALA A 533 -9.46 9.09 -27.08
CA ALA A 533 -10.54 9.94 -26.61
C ALA A 533 -11.51 10.29 -27.74
N VAL A 534 -12.81 10.35 -27.44
CA VAL A 534 -13.85 10.76 -28.37
C VAL A 534 -14.50 12.05 -27.86
N ASN A 535 -14.63 13.06 -28.72
CA ASN A 535 -15.18 14.35 -28.31
C ASN A 535 -16.66 14.22 -27.88
N ARG A 536 -16.99 14.91 -26.78
CA ARG A 536 -18.34 14.89 -26.19
C ARG A 536 -19.41 15.49 -27.11
N ASN A 537 -19.04 16.50 -27.89
CA ASN A 537 -19.97 17.26 -28.72
C ASN A 537 -20.01 16.76 -30.19
N ASP A 538 -18.99 16.03 -30.63
CA ASP A 538 -18.89 15.46 -31.96
C ASP A 538 -18.10 14.13 -31.95
N ALA A 539 -18.81 13.03 -32.04
CA ALA A 539 -18.22 11.69 -32.04
C ALA A 539 -17.30 11.39 -33.25
N GLY A 540 -17.33 12.23 -34.28
CA GLY A 540 -16.40 12.14 -35.40
C GLY A 540 -15.02 12.74 -35.10
N ILE A 541 -14.87 13.48 -34.01
CA ILE A 541 -13.61 14.06 -33.57
C ILE A 541 -13.00 13.17 -32.48
N THR A 542 -11.80 12.68 -32.75
CA THR A 542 -11.05 11.81 -31.80
C THR A 542 -9.65 12.35 -31.59
N ASP A 543 -9.05 12.04 -30.45
CA ASP A 543 -7.65 12.27 -30.13
C ASP A 543 -7.01 10.98 -29.64
N ALA A 544 -5.71 10.78 -29.89
CA ALA A 544 -5.01 9.58 -29.47
C ALA A 544 -3.53 9.87 -29.14
N ASP A 545 -3.03 9.23 -28.09
CA ASP A 545 -1.63 9.28 -27.71
C ASP A 545 -1.12 7.88 -27.35
N THR A 546 0.20 7.68 -27.33
CA THR A 546 0.81 6.36 -27.15
C THR A 546 2.01 6.40 -26.23
N ILE A 547 2.13 5.37 -25.37
CA ILE A 547 3.31 5.10 -24.55
C ILE A 547 3.76 3.66 -24.82
N THR A 548 5.06 3.48 -24.96
CA THR A 548 5.67 2.14 -25.02
C THR A 548 6.33 1.82 -23.70
N ILE A 549 5.93 0.75 -23.04
CA ILE A 549 6.63 0.16 -21.91
C ILE A 549 7.52 -0.96 -22.44
N ASN A 550 8.84 -0.75 -22.34
CA ASN A 550 9.85 -1.71 -22.74
C ASN A 550 10.04 -2.72 -21.61
N VAL A 551 9.86 -4.00 -21.91
CA VAL A 551 10.14 -5.07 -20.97
C VAL A 551 11.51 -5.64 -21.27
N ILE A 552 12.39 -5.64 -20.28
CA ILE A 552 13.71 -6.26 -20.34
C ILE A 552 13.71 -7.53 -19.49
N GLU A 553 14.57 -8.48 -19.87
CA GLU A 553 14.71 -9.69 -19.06
C GLU A 553 15.29 -9.36 -17.68
N PRO A 554 14.85 -10.05 -16.62
CA PRO A 554 15.44 -9.94 -15.29
C PRO A 554 16.93 -10.21 -15.35
N ARG A 555 17.72 -9.41 -14.61
CA ARG A 555 19.17 -9.53 -14.54
C ARG A 555 19.58 -10.16 -13.22
N PRO A 556 20.74 -10.83 -13.16
CA PRO A 556 21.27 -11.26 -11.87
C PRO A 556 21.55 -10.03 -11.00
N THR A 557 21.37 -10.16 -9.70
CA THR A 557 21.91 -9.18 -8.74
C THR A 557 23.18 -9.74 -8.13
N ILE A 558 24.11 -8.87 -7.81
CA ILE A 558 25.42 -9.22 -7.27
C ILE A 558 25.70 -8.37 -6.02
N LEU A 559 26.11 -9.03 -4.94
CA LEU A 559 26.53 -8.42 -3.70
C LEU A 559 27.95 -8.85 -3.39
N LEU A 560 28.89 -7.90 -3.36
CA LEU A 560 30.27 -8.16 -2.99
C LEU A 560 30.43 -8.06 -1.46
N LYS A 561 31.13 -9.04 -0.88
CA LYS A 561 31.47 -9.12 0.53
C LYS A 561 32.95 -9.31 0.73
N SER A 562 33.45 -8.88 1.89
CA SER A 562 34.80 -9.14 2.40
C SER A 562 34.71 -9.88 3.72
N ASP A 563 35.60 -10.85 3.96
CA ASP A 563 35.74 -11.57 5.21
C ASP A 563 36.33 -10.71 6.37
N VAL A 564 36.87 -9.54 6.03
CA VAL A 564 37.42 -8.56 6.99
C VAL A 564 36.59 -7.30 7.14
N GLY A 565 35.42 -7.23 6.46
CA GLY A 565 34.62 -6.01 6.38
C GLY A 565 35.28 -4.95 5.47
N ASP A 566 35.37 -3.70 5.96
CA ASP A 566 35.92 -2.57 5.20
C ASP A 566 37.30 -2.09 5.74
N MET A 567 37.95 -2.88 6.63
CA MET A 567 39.25 -2.55 7.19
C MET A 567 40.15 -3.77 7.32
N ALA A 568 41.44 -3.62 6.97
CA ALA A 568 42.44 -4.68 7.10
C ALA A 568 43.83 -4.13 7.41
N ALA A 569 44.75 -5.01 7.82
CA ALA A 569 46.18 -4.69 7.91
C ALA A 569 46.92 -5.03 6.59
N PRO A 570 48.01 -4.34 6.24
CA PRO A 570 48.82 -4.73 5.10
C PRO A 570 49.35 -6.15 5.26
N GLY A 571 49.35 -6.93 4.18
CA GLY A 571 49.77 -8.33 4.22
C GLY A 571 48.74 -9.33 4.74
N THR A 572 47.55 -8.87 5.13
CA THR A 572 46.43 -9.76 5.45
C THR A 572 45.86 -10.32 4.14
N GLU A 573 45.72 -11.64 4.04
CA GLU A 573 44.98 -12.24 2.91
C GLU A 573 43.50 -12.00 3.14
N ILE A 574 42.81 -11.34 2.21
CA ILE A 574 41.42 -10.97 2.26
C ILE A 574 40.67 -11.78 1.21
N THR A 575 39.54 -12.39 1.60
CA THR A 575 38.66 -13.09 0.68
C THR A 575 37.49 -12.19 0.32
N PHE A 576 37.30 -11.89 -0.95
CA PHE A 576 36.09 -11.26 -1.47
C PHE A 576 35.20 -12.32 -2.08
N THR A 577 33.95 -12.34 -1.67
CA THR A 577 32.92 -13.27 -2.15
C THR A 577 31.82 -12.49 -2.84
N ALA A 578 31.49 -12.87 -4.08
CA ALA A 578 30.35 -12.32 -4.80
C ALA A 578 29.13 -13.24 -4.63
N GLU A 579 28.14 -12.79 -3.86
CA GLU A 579 26.87 -13.48 -3.73
C GLU A 579 25.91 -13.02 -4.83
N LEU A 580 25.39 -13.99 -5.60
CA LEU A 580 24.48 -13.73 -6.70
C LEU A 580 23.06 -14.16 -6.34
N THR A 581 22.07 -13.30 -6.66
CA THR A 581 20.69 -13.75 -6.83
C THR A 581 20.44 -13.89 -8.32
N ILE A 582 20.19 -15.10 -8.78
CA ILE A 582 20.08 -15.42 -10.19
C ILE A 582 18.62 -15.74 -10.49
N PRO A 583 17.95 -14.98 -11.41
CA PRO A 583 16.61 -15.31 -11.89
C PRO A 583 16.54 -16.74 -12.42
N GLU A 584 15.40 -17.40 -12.24
CA GLU A 584 15.19 -18.77 -12.67
C GLU A 584 15.46 -18.95 -14.18
N GLY A 585 16.25 -19.94 -14.52
CA GLY A 585 16.62 -20.24 -15.91
C GLY A 585 17.75 -19.39 -16.49
N LEU A 586 18.25 -18.39 -15.78
CA LEU A 586 19.38 -17.57 -16.22
C LEU A 586 20.71 -18.26 -15.83
N ALA A 587 21.63 -18.39 -16.77
CA ALA A 587 23.00 -18.89 -16.51
C ALA A 587 23.99 -17.72 -16.38
N ILE A 588 24.98 -17.88 -15.53
CA ILE A 588 26.08 -16.92 -15.36
C ILE A 588 27.25 -17.38 -16.23
N GLU A 589 27.82 -16.46 -16.99
CA GLU A 589 29.03 -16.70 -17.77
C GLU A 589 30.27 -16.56 -16.91
N LYS A 590 30.37 -15.45 -16.15
CA LYS A 590 31.55 -15.16 -15.29
C LYS A 590 31.23 -14.08 -14.25
N VAL A 591 32.06 -14.02 -13.22
CA VAL A 591 32.19 -12.89 -12.28
C VAL A 591 33.62 -12.39 -12.33
N GLU A 592 33.80 -11.10 -12.55
CA GLU A 592 35.10 -10.42 -12.60
C GLU A 592 35.25 -9.49 -11.39
N PHE A 593 36.36 -9.62 -10.68
CA PHE A 593 36.69 -8.81 -9.49
C PHE A 593 37.70 -7.76 -9.87
N PHE A 594 37.52 -6.53 -9.40
CA PHE A 594 38.39 -5.40 -9.68
C PHE A 594 38.83 -4.75 -8.36
N ILE A 595 40.06 -4.24 -8.37
CA ILE A 595 40.58 -3.32 -7.36
C ILE A 595 40.97 -2.06 -8.07
N GLU A 596 40.43 -0.93 -7.64
CA GLU A 596 40.43 0.29 -8.46
C GLU A 596 39.80 -0.06 -9.83
N ASP A 597 40.45 0.28 -10.90
CA ASP A 597 40.00 -0.10 -12.26
C ASP A 597 40.78 -1.32 -12.81
N ALA A 598 41.54 -2.04 -11.98
CA ALA A 598 42.39 -3.16 -12.40
C ALA A 598 41.71 -4.50 -12.16
N LEU A 599 41.58 -5.32 -13.21
CA LEU A 599 41.06 -6.68 -13.08
C LEU A 599 41.99 -7.50 -12.17
N LEU A 600 41.41 -8.01 -11.06
CA LEU A 600 42.09 -8.90 -10.11
C LEU A 600 41.93 -10.37 -10.52
N SER A 601 40.72 -10.78 -10.83
CA SER A 601 40.37 -12.17 -11.17
C SER A 601 39.10 -12.24 -12.00
N SER A 602 38.97 -13.35 -12.75
CA SER A 602 37.70 -13.73 -13.41
C SER A 602 37.39 -15.18 -13.01
N ASP A 603 36.19 -15.38 -12.49
CA ASP A 603 35.69 -16.66 -12.00
C ASP A 603 34.45 -17.11 -12.80
N THR A 604 34.39 -18.39 -13.20
CA THR A 604 33.32 -18.93 -14.02
C THR A 604 32.51 -20.01 -13.32
N GLU A 605 32.86 -20.36 -12.06
CA GLU A 605 32.21 -21.42 -11.30
C GLU A 605 31.96 -20.94 -9.85
N ALA A 606 30.76 -21.19 -9.32
CA ALA A 606 30.45 -20.91 -7.94
C ALA A 606 31.17 -21.87 -6.96
N PRO A 607 31.62 -21.42 -5.77
CA PRO A 607 31.43 -20.06 -5.22
C PRO A 607 32.35 -19.04 -5.92
N TYR A 608 31.80 -17.86 -6.26
CA TYR A 608 32.57 -16.80 -6.88
C TYR A 608 33.37 -16.05 -5.82
N GLU A 609 34.67 -16.35 -5.73
CA GLU A 609 35.55 -15.84 -4.68
C GLU A 609 36.92 -15.49 -5.23
N VAL A 610 37.53 -14.44 -4.66
CA VAL A 610 38.90 -14.10 -4.93
C VAL A 610 39.65 -13.76 -3.65
N LYS A 611 40.90 -14.17 -3.58
CA LYS A 611 41.82 -13.83 -2.49
C LYS A 611 42.80 -12.76 -2.96
N TRP A 612 42.94 -11.76 -2.12
CA TRP A 612 43.88 -10.66 -2.41
C TRP A 612 44.62 -10.23 -1.14
N THR A 613 45.86 -9.88 -1.28
CA THR A 613 46.69 -9.36 -0.20
C THR A 613 47.10 -7.94 -0.54
N PRO A 614 46.64 -6.92 0.21
CA PRO A 614 46.99 -5.55 -0.03
C PRO A 614 48.51 -5.32 0.08
N PRO A 615 49.15 -4.65 -0.91
CA PRO A 615 50.59 -4.50 -0.95
C PRO A 615 51.12 -3.44 0.05
N ALA A 616 50.30 -2.52 0.47
CA ALA A 616 50.65 -1.41 1.36
C ALA A 616 49.37 -0.88 2.06
N ALA A 617 49.59 -0.01 3.08
CA ALA A 617 48.53 0.80 3.64
C ALA A 617 48.01 1.80 2.60
N GLY A 618 46.67 2.01 2.59
CA GLY A 618 45.98 2.86 1.60
C GLY A 618 44.50 2.56 1.56
N GLU A 619 43.77 3.27 0.71
CA GLU A 619 42.35 2.99 0.40
C GLU A 619 42.30 2.27 -0.94
N TYR A 620 41.38 1.31 -1.02
CA TYR A 620 41.22 0.47 -2.20
C TYR A 620 39.72 0.28 -2.45
N ALA A 621 39.25 0.78 -3.58
CA ALA A 621 37.88 0.50 -4.03
C ALA A 621 37.81 -0.88 -4.68
N VAL A 622 36.97 -1.77 -4.15
CA VAL A 622 36.82 -3.14 -4.66
C VAL A 622 35.39 -3.30 -5.15
N ASN A 623 35.23 -3.74 -6.39
CA ASN A 623 33.93 -4.07 -6.97
C ASN A 623 34.01 -5.36 -7.80
N ALA A 624 32.88 -5.90 -8.15
CA ALA A 624 32.78 -7.06 -9.02
C ALA A 624 31.70 -6.85 -10.08
N PHE A 625 31.87 -7.51 -11.22
CA PHE A 625 30.91 -7.50 -12.31
C PHE A 625 30.49 -8.93 -12.63
N VAL A 626 29.20 -9.20 -12.66
CA VAL A 626 28.65 -10.46 -13.15
C VAL A 626 28.24 -10.28 -14.61
N THR A 627 28.63 -11.23 -15.46
CA THR A 627 28.17 -11.34 -16.85
C THR A 627 27.28 -12.55 -16.96
N ASP A 628 26.03 -12.38 -17.42
CA ASP A 628 25.14 -13.50 -17.69
C ASP A 628 25.40 -14.14 -19.07
N ALA A 629 24.80 -15.28 -19.31
CA ALA A 629 24.95 -16.02 -20.59
C ALA A 629 24.38 -15.26 -21.81
N ASN A 630 23.59 -14.20 -21.61
CA ASN A 630 23.09 -13.31 -22.66
C ASN A 630 24.02 -12.14 -22.93
N GLY A 631 25.12 -12.01 -22.17
CA GLY A 631 26.10 -10.95 -22.27
C GLY A 631 25.73 -9.66 -21.53
N ALA A 632 24.69 -9.67 -20.69
CA ALA A 632 24.36 -8.54 -19.83
C ALA A 632 25.32 -8.49 -18.64
N VAL A 633 25.81 -7.29 -18.32
CA VAL A 633 26.76 -7.06 -17.23
C VAL A 633 26.09 -6.27 -16.12
N VAL A 634 26.24 -6.72 -14.87
CA VAL A 634 25.75 -6.03 -13.67
C VAL A 634 26.89 -5.84 -12.69
N GLU A 635 27.01 -4.63 -12.15
CA GLU A 635 28.01 -4.21 -11.18
C GLU A 635 27.52 -4.44 -9.75
N SER A 636 28.41 -4.87 -8.86
CA SER A 636 28.16 -5.00 -7.42
C SER A 636 28.17 -3.64 -6.70
N ASN A 637 27.86 -3.67 -5.40
CA ASN A 637 28.30 -2.60 -4.50
C ASN A 637 29.85 -2.50 -4.51
N THR A 638 30.35 -1.28 -4.29
CA THR A 638 31.77 -1.06 -4.02
C THR A 638 32.08 -1.27 -2.54
N ILE A 639 33.20 -1.94 -2.22
CA ILE A 639 33.77 -2.00 -0.88
C ILE A 639 34.93 -1.01 -0.85
N ASP A 640 34.77 0.08 -0.09
CA ASP A 640 35.87 1.04 0.19
C ASP A 640 36.74 0.48 1.31
N LEU A 641 37.71 -0.37 0.94
CA LEU A 641 38.59 -1.05 1.89
C LEU A 641 39.72 -0.13 2.35
N VAL A 642 39.79 0.12 3.65
CA VAL A 642 40.91 0.86 4.29
C VAL A 642 41.95 -0.13 4.80
N VAL A 643 43.11 -0.12 4.23
CA VAL A 643 44.26 -0.92 4.66
C VAL A 643 45.18 -0.06 5.54
N THR A 644 45.37 -0.43 6.77
CA THR A 644 46.13 0.33 7.77
C THR A 644 47.14 -0.54 8.50
N ASP A 645 48.30 0.01 8.83
CA ASP A 645 49.33 -0.65 9.63
C ASP A 645 48.93 -0.98 11.08
N LEU A 646 47.71 -0.62 11.44
CA LEU A 646 47.20 -0.75 12.79
C LEU A 646 46.31 -1.97 12.97
N SER A 647 46.34 -2.50 14.17
CA SER A 647 45.38 -3.52 14.58
C SER A 647 43.98 -2.93 14.62
N VAL A 648 43.03 -3.54 13.92
CA VAL A 648 41.59 -3.20 13.96
C VAL A 648 40.90 -4.17 14.86
N ILE A 649 40.07 -3.66 15.77
CA ILE A 649 39.21 -4.47 16.66
C ILE A 649 37.77 -4.20 16.31
N THR A 650 37.02 -5.22 15.94
CA THR A 650 35.60 -5.13 15.59
C THR A 650 34.69 -5.68 16.69
N PHE A 651 33.58 -5.01 16.93
CA PHE A 651 32.55 -5.41 17.90
C PHE A 651 31.19 -5.45 17.21
N GLU A 652 30.63 -6.65 17.04
CA GLU A 652 29.32 -6.86 16.39
C GLU A 652 28.18 -6.27 17.22
N ALA A 653 27.24 -5.59 16.59
CA ALA A 653 26.16 -4.90 17.28
C ALA A 653 25.17 -5.87 17.97
N GLU A 654 24.92 -7.04 17.39
CA GLU A 654 24.07 -8.05 17.99
C GLU A 654 24.62 -8.63 19.28
N ASN A 655 25.92 -8.50 19.54
CA ASN A 655 26.59 -8.91 20.77
C ASN A 655 26.65 -7.80 21.84
N ALA A 656 26.33 -6.57 21.49
CA ALA A 656 26.34 -5.44 22.39
C ALA A 656 25.19 -5.50 23.41
N THR A 657 25.41 -4.91 24.59
CA THR A 657 24.34 -4.73 25.57
C THR A 657 23.39 -3.64 25.09
N ARG A 658 22.09 -3.88 25.19
CA ARG A 658 21.06 -2.99 24.68
C ARG A 658 19.89 -2.79 25.62
N THR A 659 19.27 -1.62 25.54
CA THR A 659 17.99 -1.29 26.16
C THR A 659 17.00 -0.79 25.11
N GLY A 660 15.71 -0.82 25.42
CA GLY A 660 14.67 -0.43 24.47
C GLY A 660 14.29 -1.54 23.48
N SER A 661 13.53 -1.18 22.45
CA SER A 661 13.07 -2.14 21.43
C SER A 661 14.15 -2.39 20.38
N ALA A 662 14.75 -3.58 20.44
CA ALA A 662 15.81 -3.99 19.54
C ALA A 662 15.66 -5.46 19.14
N THR A 663 15.77 -5.75 17.86
CA THR A 663 15.62 -7.11 17.31
C THR A 663 16.85 -7.49 16.51
N VAL A 664 17.40 -8.68 16.76
CA VAL A 664 18.46 -9.25 15.90
C VAL A 664 17.78 -9.82 14.66
N LYS A 665 18.20 -9.35 13.50
CA LYS A 665 17.74 -9.82 12.20
C LYS A 665 18.88 -10.45 11.41
N ASN A 666 18.51 -11.33 10.47
CA ASN A 666 19.48 -11.94 9.57
C ASN A 666 19.47 -11.19 8.25
N LEU A 667 20.66 -10.84 7.78
CA LEU A 667 20.85 -10.24 6.45
C LEU A 667 22.24 -10.63 5.95
N SER A 668 22.31 -11.24 4.80
CA SER A 668 23.56 -11.76 4.25
C SER A 668 24.63 -10.68 3.99
N SER A 669 24.21 -9.42 3.82
CA SER A 669 25.11 -8.26 3.65
C SER A 669 25.65 -7.68 4.96
N ALA A 670 25.19 -8.15 6.10
CA ALA A 670 25.72 -7.74 7.39
C ALA A 670 26.93 -8.61 7.80
N SER A 671 27.82 -8.07 8.61
CA SER A 671 28.93 -8.80 9.22
C SER A 671 28.40 -10.02 10.00
N GLY A 672 29.02 -11.17 9.86
CA GLY A 672 28.51 -12.41 10.49
C GLY A 672 27.10 -12.83 10.05
N GLY A 673 26.51 -12.19 9.04
CA GLY A 673 25.16 -12.46 8.52
C GLY A 673 24.01 -12.00 9.43
N LYS A 674 24.32 -11.15 10.43
CA LYS A 674 23.33 -10.65 11.39
C LYS A 674 23.52 -9.16 11.65
N TYR A 675 22.49 -8.49 12.09
CA TYR A 675 22.51 -7.09 12.50
C TYR A 675 21.48 -6.80 13.55
N LEU A 676 21.57 -5.65 14.18
CA LEU A 676 20.62 -5.19 15.18
C LEU A 676 19.72 -4.10 14.62
N ASP A 677 18.41 -4.38 14.60
CA ASP A 677 17.38 -3.43 14.17
C ASP A 677 16.78 -2.75 15.42
N MET A 678 16.87 -1.42 15.45
CA MET A 678 16.45 -0.59 16.59
C MET A 678 15.21 0.19 16.20
N THR A 679 14.19 0.18 17.08
CA THR A 679 12.95 0.90 16.86
C THR A 679 12.77 1.97 17.94
N ASP A 680 12.01 2.23 18.70
CA ASP A 680 11.76 3.25 19.73
C ASP A 680 13.04 3.85 20.39
N ALA A 681 12.91 4.45 21.55
CA ALA A 681 14.05 4.93 22.34
C ALA A 681 14.94 3.75 22.79
N TRP A 682 16.24 3.82 22.52
CA TRP A 682 17.19 2.72 22.74
C TRP A 682 18.57 3.21 23.17
N THR A 683 19.33 2.28 23.72
CA THR A 683 20.76 2.45 24.01
C THR A 683 21.50 1.21 23.56
N LEU A 684 22.58 1.39 22.80
CA LEU A 684 23.48 0.34 22.36
C LEU A 684 24.84 0.54 23.03
N THR A 685 25.30 -0.43 23.82
CA THR A 685 26.49 -0.34 24.65
C THR A 685 27.51 -1.42 24.28
N PHE A 686 28.65 -1.00 23.80
CA PHE A 686 29.84 -1.83 23.55
C PHE A 686 30.79 -1.71 24.73
N SER A 687 30.93 -2.79 25.51
CA SER A 687 31.76 -2.85 26.71
C SER A 687 32.96 -3.78 26.52
N GLY A 688 33.94 -3.67 27.39
CA GLY A 688 35.11 -4.55 27.36
C GLY A 688 36.16 -4.19 26.31
N ILE A 689 36.10 -2.98 25.78
CA ILE A 689 37.04 -2.45 24.77
C ILE A 689 38.38 -2.20 25.44
N SER A 690 39.35 -3.13 25.31
CA SER A 690 40.67 -3.03 25.96
C SER A 690 41.67 -2.29 25.05
N ILE A 691 42.16 -1.15 25.52
CA ILE A 691 43.05 -0.26 24.79
C ILE A 691 44.40 -0.18 25.50
N PRO A 692 45.53 -0.36 24.77
CA PRO A 692 46.87 -0.41 25.41
C PRO A 692 47.38 0.97 25.90
N GLU A 693 47.01 2.05 25.22
CA GLU A 693 47.51 3.39 25.49
C GLU A 693 46.40 4.45 25.37
N THR A 694 46.49 5.49 26.22
CA THR A 694 45.54 6.63 26.11
C THR A 694 45.98 7.50 24.91
N LYS A 695 45.18 7.50 23.82
CA LYS A 695 45.40 8.32 22.67
C LYS A 695 44.15 8.44 21.81
N GLU A 696 44.27 9.11 20.69
CA GLU A 696 43.19 9.20 19.70
C GLU A 696 43.17 7.94 18.84
N TYR A 697 41.97 7.41 18.59
CA TYR A 697 41.69 6.24 17.78
C TYR A 697 40.58 6.58 16.79
N GLN A 698 40.60 5.98 15.60
CA GLN A 698 39.49 6.08 14.70
C GLN A 698 38.41 5.07 15.08
N LEU A 699 37.19 5.58 15.31
CA LEU A 699 35.99 4.79 15.51
C LEU A 699 35.17 4.77 14.20
N SER A 700 34.88 3.59 13.70
CA SER A 700 33.99 3.34 12.58
C SER A 700 32.70 2.74 13.12
N ILE A 701 31.54 3.20 12.64
CA ILE A 701 30.21 2.71 13.01
C ILE A 701 29.49 2.33 11.72
N ARG A 702 29.21 1.03 11.52
CA ARG A 702 28.46 0.56 10.34
C ARG A 702 26.98 0.47 10.65
N TYR A 703 26.17 1.12 9.78
CA TYR A 703 24.75 1.30 10.01
C TYR A 703 23.95 1.26 8.70
N LEU A 704 22.62 1.06 8.85
CA LEU A 704 21.61 1.16 7.80
C LEU A 704 20.47 2.05 8.30
N LEU A 705 20.00 2.98 7.48
CA LEU A 705 18.79 3.76 7.79
C LEU A 705 17.56 3.05 7.25
N ASN A 706 16.56 2.87 8.09
CA ASN A 706 15.29 2.22 7.73
C ASN A 706 14.29 3.18 7.06
N TYR A 707 14.62 4.48 7.03
CA TYR A 707 13.82 5.54 6.43
C TYR A 707 14.71 6.55 5.73
N ASP A 708 14.20 7.15 4.68
CA ASP A 708 14.91 8.09 3.81
C ASP A 708 15.04 9.50 4.44
N SER A 709 15.57 9.55 5.65
CA SER A 709 15.83 10.80 6.38
C SER A 709 17.02 10.66 7.33
N PRO A 710 17.88 11.69 7.47
CA PRO A 710 18.98 11.68 8.42
C PRO A 710 18.51 11.39 9.85
N LYS A 711 19.34 10.68 10.63
CA LYS A 711 19.08 10.34 12.03
C LYS A 711 20.25 10.80 12.91
N THR A 712 19.94 11.56 13.95
CA THR A 712 20.94 12.04 14.89
C THR A 712 20.92 11.20 16.16
N GLN A 713 22.09 10.64 16.54
CA GLN A 713 22.27 9.82 17.75
C GLN A 713 23.40 10.39 18.61
N ASN A 714 23.33 10.15 19.91
CA ASN A 714 24.35 10.61 20.84
C ASN A 714 25.42 9.54 21.06
N LEU A 715 26.68 9.92 20.88
CA LEU A 715 27.85 9.10 21.23
C LEU A 715 28.37 9.47 22.62
N LYS A 716 28.51 8.46 23.48
CA LYS A 716 29.21 8.61 24.75
C LYS A 716 30.37 7.63 24.85
N ILE A 717 31.43 8.02 25.50
CA ILE A 717 32.59 7.16 25.82
C ILE A 717 32.84 7.24 27.33
N ASN A 718 32.90 6.10 27.99
CA ASN A 718 33.09 5.99 29.46
C ASN A 718 32.10 6.86 30.23
N GLY A 719 30.83 6.92 29.77
CA GLY A 719 29.78 7.70 30.39
C GLY A 719 29.79 9.20 30.03
N VAL A 720 30.82 9.70 29.32
CA VAL A 720 30.97 11.11 28.94
C VAL A 720 30.42 11.30 27.52
N PHE A 721 29.55 12.32 27.32
CA PHE A 721 29.09 12.71 26.00
C PHE A 721 30.25 13.23 25.14
N VAL A 722 30.39 12.70 23.93
CA VAL A 722 31.45 13.05 22.96
C VAL A 722 30.87 13.90 21.84
N SER A 723 29.84 13.43 21.17
CA SER A 723 29.28 14.07 19.99
C SER A 723 27.84 13.60 19.73
N ALA A 724 27.08 14.45 19.05
CA ALA A 724 25.87 14.05 18.35
C ALA A 724 26.28 13.71 16.91
N ILE A 725 25.97 12.48 16.48
CA ILE A 725 26.30 11.95 15.15
C ILE A 725 25.06 12.00 14.28
N GLU A 726 25.17 12.66 13.14
CA GLU A 726 24.12 12.62 12.11
C GLU A 726 24.46 11.51 11.10
N PHE A 727 23.61 10.49 11.07
CA PHE A 727 23.71 9.38 10.13
C PHE A 727 22.88 9.69 8.88
N THR A 728 23.49 9.59 7.71
CA THR A 728 22.87 9.83 6.40
C THR A 728 23.12 8.64 5.48
N ALA A 729 22.17 8.36 4.58
CA ALA A 729 22.33 7.33 3.57
C ALA A 729 21.65 7.75 2.25
N PRO A 730 22.12 7.30 1.09
CA PRO A 730 21.52 7.60 -0.20
C PRO A 730 20.17 6.91 -0.41
N ASN A 731 19.90 5.82 0.33
CA ASN A 731 18.66 5.05 0.31
C ASN A 731 18.57 4.17 1.57
N THR A 732 17.46 3.45 1.73
CA THR A 732 17.17 2.60 2.89
C THR A 732 17.76 1.17 2.80
N SER A 733 18.50 0.83 1.77
CA SER A 733 19.04 -0.52 1.52
C SER A 733 20.57 -0.60 1.51
N THR A 734 21.25 0.54 1.63
CA THR A 734 22.72 0.62 1.55
C THR A 734 23.33 0.73 2.94
N TRP A 735 24.21 -0.21 3.28
CA TRP A 735 25.05 -0.10 4.46
C TRP A 735 26.04 1.06 4.30
N MET A 736 26.11 1.90 5.34
CA MET A 736 27.01 3.04 5.42
C MET A 736 27.95 2.88 6.60
N THR A 737 29.15 3.49 6.53
CA THR A 737 30.08 3.55 7.66
C THR A 737 30.35 5.01 8.03
N TYR A 738 30.04 5.36 9.29
CA TYR A 738 30.38 6.66 9.86
C TYR A 738 31.73 6.54 10.58
N ARG A 739 32.67 7.45 10.29
CA ARG A 739 34.03 7.46 10.89
C ARG A 739 34.27 8.76 11.63
N LEU A 740 34.86 8.64 12.83
CA LEU A 740 35.28 9.79 13.63
C LEU A 740 36.47 9.42 14.52
N ASN A 741 37.31 10.41 14.86
CA ASN A 741 38.37 10.21 15.83
C ASN A 741 37.84 10.39 17.25
N VAL A 742 38.19 9.47 18.15
CA VAL A 742 37.79 9.49 19.57
C VAL A 742 38.98 9.21 20.48
N THR A 743 39.04 9.89 21.61
CA THR A 743 40.04 9.60 22.63
C THR A 743 39.57 8.42 23.48
N LEU A 744 40.32 7.31 23.47
CA LEU A 744 40.12 6.18 24.37
C LEU A 744 41.24 6.14 25.39
N VAL A 745 40.95 5.71 26.65
CA VAL A 745 41.94 5.64 27.75
C VAL A 745 42.57 4.26 27.80
N ALA A 746 43.81 4.16 28.27
CA ALA A 746 44.45 2.88 28.51
C ALA A 746 43.63 2.03 29.47
N GLY A 747 43.44 0.75 29.16
CA GLY A 747 42.57 -0.16 29.90
C GLY A 747 41.20 -0.35 29.24
N LEU A 748 40.18 -0.62 30.02
CA LEU A 748 38.85 -0.94 29.56
C LEU A 748 38.06 0.35 29.27
N ASN A 749 37.46 0.40 28.09
CA ASN A 749 36.56 1.47 27.67
C ASN A 749 35.18 0.91 27.39
N GLU A 750 34.20 1.82 27.42
CA GLU A 750 32.82 1.60 27.02
C GLU A 750 32.38 2.66 25.98
N ILE A 751 31.80 2.24 24.88
CA ILE A 751 31.23 3.10 23.86
C ILE A 751 29.74 2.90 23.85
N VAL A 752 28.99 4.00 23.95
CA VAL A 752 27.53 3.98 24.02
C VAL A 752 26.96 4.88 22.90
N ILE A 753 26.04 4.32 22.12
CA ILE A 753 25.24 5.05 21.14
C ILE A 753 23.81 5.09 21.70
N GLU A 754 23.27 6.30 21.87
CA GLU A 754 21.92 6.51 22.40
C GLU A 754 21.01 7.10 21.34
N GLY A 755 19.89 6.40 21.06
CA GLY A 755 18.84 6.83 20.18
C GLY A 755 17.58 7.28 20.93
N VAL A 756 17.07 8.44 20.61
CA VAL A 756 15.80 8.91 21.11
C VAL A 756 14.83 8.94 19.95
N TRP A 757 13.96 7.92 19.86
CA TRP A 757 12.88 7.84 18.90
C TRP A 757 13.32 7.82 17.43
N ASN A 758 14.23 6.91 17.08
CA ASN A 758 14.75 6.81 15.72
C ASN A 758 14.97 5.36 15.29
N TRP A 759 14.33 4.95 14.22
CA TRP A 759 14.46 3.64 13.64
C TRP A 759 15.70 3.60 12.74
N MET A 760 16.68 2.78 13.12
CA MET A 760 17.87 2.50 12.32
C MET A 760 18.48 1.15 12.72
N SER A 761 19.37 0.65 11.90
CA SER A 761 20.03 -0.64 12.11
C SER A 761 21.54 -0.47 12.25
N PHE A 762 22.15 -1.31 13.08
CA PHE A 762 23.61 -1.34 13.30
C PHE A 762 24.16 -2.73 13.03
N ASP A 763 25.30 -2.77 12.35
CA ASP A 763 26.06 -3.97 12.02
C ASP A 763 27.19 -4.17 13.03
N TYR A 764 28.15 -3.26 13.07
CA TYR A 764 29.29 -3.33 14.02
C TYR A 764 29.86 -1.93 14.32
N ILE A 765 30.75 -1.86 15.33
CA ILE A 765 31.74 -0.81 15.46
C ILE A 765 33.15 -1.39 15.28
N ALA A 766 34.05 -0.62 14.70
CA ALA A 766 35.48 -0.97 14.59
C ALA A 766 36.36 0.16 15.09
N ILE A 767 37.48 -0.18 15.76
CA ILE A 767 38.42 0.78 16.32
C ILE A 767 39.78 0.52 15.70
N ALA A 768 40.38 1.55 15.13
CA ALA A 768 41.76 1.54 14.60
C ALA A 768 42.64 2.57 15.32
N GLY A 769 43.95 2.25 15.49
CA GLY A 769 44.89 3.13 16.16
C GLY A 769 45.53 4.21 15.26
N GLU A 770 46.50 5.01 15.81
CA GLU A 770 47.18 6.05 15.06
C GLU A 770 47.94 5.51 13.85
N GLY A 771 47.92 6.26 12.73
CA GLY A 771 48.77 6.01 11.57
C GLY A 771 48.03 5.98 10.25
N LEU A 772 46.71 6.18 10.19
CA LEU A 772 46.00 6.48 8.95
C LEU A 772 46.46 7.84 8.47
N VAL A 773 47.30 7.84 7.45
CA VAL A 773 47.65 9.05 6.70
C VAL A 773 46.41 9.46 5.97
N GLY A 774 45.84 10.56 6.42
CA GLY A 774 44.76 11.34 5.91
C GLY A 774 44.04 10.78 4.68
N LEU A 775 42.84 10.28 4.89
CA LEU A 775 41.78 10.71 4.02
C LEU A 775 41.85 12.23 3.99
N GLU A 776 42.13 12.81 2.81
CA GLU A 776 41.77 14.21 2.66
C GLU A 776 40.27 14.26 2.97
N ASP A 777 39.94 14.58 4.22
CA ASP A 777 38.67 15.11 4.56
C ASP A 777 38.36 16.14 3.48
N VAL A 778 37.34 15.88 2.72
CA VAL A 778 36.54 16.99 2.25
C VAL A 778 36.04 17.57 3.55
N GLU A 779 36.88 18.44 4.13
CA GLU A 779 36.53 19.24 5.29
C GLU A 779 35.16 19.81 5.00
N VAL A 780 34.11 19.21 5.60
CA VAL A 780 32.98 19.98 6.02
C VAL A 780 33.53 20.86 7.15
N ASN A 781 34.17 21.94 6.75
CA ASN A 781 34.69 22.96 7.69
C ASN A 781 33.46 23.40 8.51
N PRO A 782 33.34 23.01 9.78
CA PRO A 782 32.21 23.38 10.61
C PRO A 782 32.10 24.92 10.81
N ASN A 783 33.04 25.69 10.28
CA ASN A 783 33.10 27.16 10.37
C ASN A 783 32.81 27.90 9.06
N SER A 784 32.58 27.23 7.93
CA SER A 784 32.13 27.89 6.69
C SER A 784 30.65 27.69 6.39
N GLY A 785 29.83 27.59 7.36
CA GLY A 785 28.38 27.43 7.49
C GLY A 785 27.42 27.75 6.33
N LEU A 786 27.90 28.03 5.11
CA LEU A 786 27.08 28.18 3.90
C LEU A 786 26.97 26.83 3.19
N VAL A 787 25.81 26.18 3.29
CA VAL A 787 25.53 24.91 2.61
C VAL A 787 24.42 25.11 1.59
N LEU A 788 24.63 24.62 0.36
CA LEU A 788 23.58 24.45 -0.65
C LEU A 788 23.44 22.97 -0.93
N SER A 789 22.32 22.38 -0.55
CA SER A 789 22.02 20.96 -0.79
C SER A 789 21.66 20.70 -2.25
N GLN A 790 21.74 19.46 -2.69
CA GLN A 790 21.21 19.04 -3.97
C GLN A 790 19.69 19.25 -3.99
N ASN A 791 19.15 19.76 -5.10
CA ASN A 791 17.71 19.91 -5.25
C ASN A 791 17.03 18.54 -5.29
N LEU A 792 15.81 18.47 -4.73
CA LEU A 792 15.05 17.22 -4.67
C LEU A 792 13.62 17.45 -5.18
N PRO A 793 13.15 16.66 -6.17
CA PRO A 793 13.86 15.65 -6.96
C PRO A 793 14.95 16.25 -7.87
N ASN A 794 15.93 15.46 -8.27
CA ASN A 794 16.90 15.75 -9.31
C ASN A 794 17.34 14.44 -9.99
N PRO A 795 16.97 14.16 -11.24
CA PRO A 795 16.24 15.04 -12.15
C PRO A 795 14.81 15.41 -11.73
N PHE A 796 14.26 16.49 -12.29
CA PHE A 796 12.89 16.96 -12.06
C PHE A 796 12.22 17.38 -13.36
N SER A 797 10.88 17.28 -13.44
CA SER A 797 10.13 17.63 -14.66
C SER A 797 9.48 19.01 -14.58
N LEU A 798 8.78 19.31 -13.48
CA LEU A 798 8.05 20.55 -13.34
C LEU A 798 8.57 21.41 -12.17
N MET A 799 8.91 20.77 -11.07
CA MET A 799 9.20 21.43 -9.81
C MET A 799 10.29 20.71 -9.03
N THR A 800 11.13 21.46 -8.32
CA THR A 800 12.12 20.91 -7.40
C THR A 800 12.32 21.82 -6.19
N ARG A 801 12.60 21.23 -5.04
CA ARG A 801 12.93 21.95 -3.80
C ARG A 801 14.45 22.08 -3.67
N ILE A 802 14.91 23.26 -3.31
CA ILE A 802 16.32 23.58 -3.04
C ILE A 802 16.44 23.95 -1.57
N ASN A 803 17.20 23.15 -0.82
CA ASN A 803 17.49 23.40 0.59
C ASN A 803 18.87 24.07 0.71
N TYR A 804 19.03 24.97 1.68
CA TYR A 804 20.29 25.64 2.00
C TYR A 804 20.36 26.02 3.47
N SER A 805 21.58 26.12 4.01
CA SER A 805 21.83 26.53 5.40
C SER A 805 22.78 27.72 5.45
N LEU A 806 22.50 28.61 6.39
CA LEU A 806 23.24 29.85 6.61
C LEU A 806 23.93 29.84 7.98
N PRO A 807 25.20 30.23 8.08
CA PRO A 807 25.94 30.28 9.35
C PRO A 807 25.42 31.36 10.30
N GLU A 808 24.94 32.48 9.77
CA GLU A 808 24.47 33.65 10.50
C GLU A 808 23.33 34.35 9.72
N ALA A 809 22.68 35.31 10.35
CA ALA A 809 21.66 36.09 9.67
C ALA A 809 22.31 37.08 8.67
N GLY A 810 21.88 37.09 7.42
CA GLY A 810 22.41 37.96 6.38
C GLY A 810 21.62 37.95 5.08
N ASN A 811 22.09 38.73 4.11
CA ASN A 811 21.45 38.80 2.79
C ASN A 811 21.81 37.54 1.98
N VAL A 812 20.79 36.89 1.44
CA VAL A 812 20.88 35.69 0.64
C VAL A 812 20.41 35.97 -0.77
N LEU A 813 21.18 35.50 -1.75
CA LEU A 813 20.81 35.50 -3.16
C LEU A 813 20.92 34.10 -3.68
N LEU A 814 19.78 33.47 -4.05
CA LEU A 814 19.74 32.18 -4.69
C LEU A 814 19.16 32.33 -6.09
N GLU A 815 19.96 32.00 -7.09
CA GLU A 815 19.66 32.17 -8.50
C GLU A 815 19.88 30.89 -9.27
N VAL A 816 19.14 30.71 -10.38
CA VAL A 816 19.30 29.59 -11.30
C VAL A 816 19.82 30.12 -12.64
N TYR A 817 20.79 29.38 -13.20
CA TYR A 817 21.45 29.69 -14.45
C TYR A 817 21.33 28.51 -15.41
N ASP A 818 21.26 28.77 -16.70
CA ASP A 818 21.44 27.75 -17.73
C ASP A 818 22.93 27.39 -17.94
N ILE A 819 23.21 26.39 -18.76
CA ILE A 819 24.59 25.93 -19.05
C ILE A 819 25.45 27.00 -19.74
N THR A 820 24.85 28.03 -20.32
CA THR A 820 25.60 29.13 -20.95
C THR A 820 26.00 30.22 -19.95
N GLY A 821 25.56 30.09 -18.69
CA GLY A 821 25.76 31.05 -17.63
C GLY A 821 24.75 32.20 -17.65
N LYS A 822 23.68 32.11 -18.43
CA LYS A 822 22.60 33.10 -18.45
C LYS A 822 21.68 32.80 -17.26
N LYS A 823 21.39 33.85 -16.46
CA LYS A 823 20.42 33.75 -15.38
C LYS A 823 19.01 33.53 -15.92
N VAL A 824 18.33 32.47 -15.42
CA VAL A 824 16.99 32.09 -15.82
C VAL A 824 15.95 32.31 -14.72
N ALA A 825 16.36 32.30 -13.44
CA ALA A 825 15.48 32.61 -12.32
C ALA A 825 16.26 33.21 -11.14
N SER A 826 15.57 34.00 -10.31
CA SER A 826 16.04 34.45 -9.00
C SER A 826 14.99 33.97 -7.97
N LEU A 827 15.39 33.05 -7.12
CA LEU A 827 14.50 32.35 -6.21
C LEU A 827 14.42 33.02 -4.83
N VAL A 828 15.57 33.52 -4.35
CA VAL A 828 15.66 34.21 -3.07
C VAL A 828 16.55 35.44 -3.25
N ASN A 829 16.12 36.60 -2.77
CA ASN A 829 16.90 37.84 -2.72
C ASN A 829 16.43 38.67 -1.53
N GLU A 830 16.74 38.20 -0.33
CA GLU A 830 16.29 38.82 0.90
C GLU A 830 17.19 38.48 2.11
N LYS A 831 16.98 39.13 3.22
CA LYS A 831 17.68 38.83 4.48
C LYS A 831 17.00 37.64 5.17
N LYS A 832 17.77 36.60 5.47
CA LYS A 832 17.36 35.39 6.20
C LYS A 832 18.07 35.28 7.55
N SER A 833 17.45 34.58 8.51
CA SER A 833 18.07 34.21 9.79
C SER A 833 19.15 33.15 9.60
N ALA A 834 19.97 32.90 10.59
CA ALA A 834 20.82 31.71 10.65
C ALA A 834 19.97 30.42 10.65
N GLY A 835 20.49 29.32 10.10
CA GLY A 835 19.83 28.01 10.07
C GLY A 835 19.41 27.58 8.68
N THR A 836 18.60 26.51 8.61
CA THR A 836 18.21 25.88 7.36
C THR A 836 16.96 26.52 6.76
N HIS A 837 16.98 26.74 5.45
CA HIS A 837 15.93 27.32 4.63
C HIS A 837 15.69 26.46 3.39
N ASN A 838 14.52 26.62 2.78
CA ASN A 838 14.19 25.99 1.50
C ASN A 838 13.42 26.95 0.59
N CYS A 839 13.47 26.69 -0.69
CA CYS A 839 12.63 27.33 -1.70
C CYS A 839 12.29 26.35 -2.81
N LEU A 840 11.20 26.62 -3.52
CA LEU A 840 10.78 25.84 -4.66
C LEU A 840 11.24 26.54 -5.95
N PHE A 841 11.76 25.77 -6.87
CA PHE A 841 11.99 26.17 -8.26
C PHE A 841 10.95 25.50 -9.14
N LEU A 842 10.12 26.32 -9.78
CA LEU A 842 9.11 25.89 -10.75
C LEU A 842 9.66 26.15 -12.16
N ALA A 843 9.93 25.10 -12.90
CA ALA A 843 10.27 25.19 -14.33
C ALA A 843 8.97 25.21 -15.12
N GLY A 844 8.47 26.42 -15.44
CA GLY A 844 7.31 26.54 -16.34
C GLY A 844 7.64 26.15 -17.77
N GLU A 845 6.64 26.10 -18.66
CA GLU A 845 6.74 25.68 -20.07
C GLU A 845 7.84 26.40 -20.90
N ASN A 846 8.37 27.52 -20.40
CA ASN A 846 9.40 28.30 -21.07
C ASN A 846 10.85 27.88 -20.71
N PHE A 847 11.03 26.84 -19.88
CA PHE A 847 12.35 26.36 -19.53
C PHE A 847 12.76 25.18 -20.41
N PRO A 848 13.75 25.33 -21.28
CA PRO A 848 14.26 24.21 -22.09
C PRO A 848 14.77 23.06 -21.19
N ARG A 849 14.50 21.84 -21.58
CA ARG A 849 15.05 20.64 -20.94
C ARG A 849 16.57 20.71 -20.96
N GLY A 850 17.23 20.28 -19.89
CA GLY A 850 18.66 20.29 -19.79
C GLY A 850 19.21 20.55 -18.41
N VAL A 851 20.49 20.89 -18.39
CA VAL A 851 21.23 21.14 -17.15
C VAL A 851 21.13 22.62 -16.77
N TYR A 852 20.81 22.84 -15.50
CA TYR A 852 20.79 24.14 -14.84
C TYR A 852 21.75 24.15 -13.66
N VAL A 853 22.13 25.33 -13.18
CA VAL A 853 22.99 25.49 -12.01
C VAL A 853 22.30 26.44 -11.02
N ALA A 854 21.95 25.92 -9.84
CA ALA A 854 21.58 26.75 -8.70
C ALA A 854 22.83 27.35 -8.08
N ARG A 855 22.83 28.66 -7.83
CA ARG A 855 23.91 29.37 -7.17
C ARG A 855 23.40 30.16 -5.99
N LEU A 856 23.84 29.78 -4.82
CA LEU A 856 23.59 30.46 -3.56
C LEU A 856 24.77 31.40 -3.26
N THR A 857 24.47 32.67 -3.04
CA THR A 857 25.46 33.66 -2.63
C THR A 857 25.04 34.24 -1.27
N PHE A 858 25.95 34.22 -0.33
CA PHE A 858 25.79 34.74 1.00
C PHE A 858 27.07 35.49 1.41
N ASN A 859 26.96 36.81 1.62
CA ASN A 859 28.12 37.69 1.81
C ASN A 859 29.11 37.53 0.63
N GLU A 860 30.38 37.15 0.91
CA GLU A 860 31.41 36.89 -0.12
C GLU A 860 31.53 35.45 -0.55
N SER A 861 30.73 34.52 0.08
CA SER A 861 30.77 33.09 -0.17
C SER A 861 29.72 32.68 -1.20
N THR A 862 30.04 31.70 -2.02
CA THR A 862 29.13 31.18 -3.05
C THR A 862 29.18 29.65 -3.07
N ALA A 863 28.02 29.03 -3.11
CA ALA A 863 27.85 27.59 -3.31
C ALA A 863 27.02 27.31 -4.57
N THR A 864 27.33 26.25 -5.30
CA THR A 864 26.59 25.87 -6.51
C THR A 864 26.20 24.40 -6.51
N LYS A 865 25.04 24.09 -7.10
CA LYS A 865 24.59 22.73 -7.37
C LYS A 865 24.02 22.61 -8.77
N ARG A 866 24.31 21.48 -9.42
CA ARG A 866 23.78 21.16 -10.73
C ARG A 866 22.38 20.56 -10.60
N MET A 867 21.44 21.04 -11.38
CA MET A 867 20.08 20.56 -11.47
C MET A 867 19.78 20.06 -12.88
N ILE A 868 19.00 19.02 -13.01
CA ILE A 868 18.66 18.43 -14.31
C ILE A 868 17.15 18.52 -14.49
N LEU A 869 16.71 19.33 -15.46
CA LEU A 869 15.31 19.40 -15.88
C LEU A 869 15.10 18.41 -17.02
N ILE A 870 14.28 17.41 -16.77
CA ILE A 870 13.83 16.45 -17.78
C ILE A 870 12.42 16.83 -18.23
N GLY A 871 11.96 16.26 -19.33
CA GLY A 871 10.59 16.48 -19.77
C GLY A 871 9.62 15.54 -19.09
N ASP A 872 8.37 15.96 -19.08
CA ASP A 872 7.26 15.09 -18.72
C ASP A 872 7.14 13.95 -19.71
#